data_819c44f089424a5ef5c656f4506780cf
#
_entry.id   819c44f089424a5ef5c656f4506780cf
#
_cell.length_a   1.000
_cell.length_b   1.000
_cell.length_c   1.000
_cell.angle_alpha   90.00
_cell.angle_beta   90.00
_cell.angle_gamma   90.00
#
_symmetry.space_group_name_H-M   'P 1'
#
loop_
_entity.id
_entity.type
_entity.pdbx_description
1 polymer ?
#
loop_
_entity_poly.entity_id
_entity_poly.type
_entity_poly.pdbx_seq_one_letter_code
_entity_poly.pdbx_strand_id
1 'polypeptide(L)'
;MVMSDFYKQFAQAVLIAGGIIASAPSVWADSFTINSGETVTATQGGDGGMVDGDTGLIESGGFLNVTGSKGIAFSDGLSTGVSIINNGRITSLNDAIEGPGGDNTGAIVTVINNGVIHTTEDSGNADAVNFTGSNGPTLILINNGTIETFGISQGAEAVVAGGTGHIITNNGTIITRGITADAITTSCANCTITNNGTIITRGRGAHGIFYLNPGTQETITITNTGSILVEAQTSNGILLNNEADTIVNNSGLIRVLDSTEEAIRGGSGADTLNLLSGSQIIGIIDLNNGTDIVNISGANNSSTLTLTDVENINLLNSNGLLVGDVVTMVDPTGQSISSAVLSTTTSAVHNVVNQRLAHNQALKPIQVATSELTSGMMFQERAPQIWGSALGAVRERDLEGIALGYDHNYVGFTGGYEASFYKARIGLLGGFVRSEVKTTGDKFGRIRSVDTDTDSFFVGAYSQYFLGGINLTTTLMAGYEDHKNDRAVVDNLNGLETAQADFSSLFISPSLTLSAPYRAGEQVELRPSMTFTYSGARYNDYIESGTTRSNLFINNRNVHALIGQLQLAAAYSFFEDGEFEFRAGATARYTDDNDIDINLAGTGAAFRIPNVSDDSVYGGYLGVNLRVAIVDRMNLIADVEHGRAGGGEEHLAAMLKLEGVF
;
A
#
# COMPACT_ATOMS: atom_id res chain seq x y z
N MET A 1 -10.56 17.03 -3.99
CA MET A 1 -11.19 18.10 -3.21
C MET A 1 -11.10 17.87 -1.70
N VAL A 2 -10.68 16.70 -1.26
CA VAL A 2 -10.54 16.32 0.18
C VAL A 2 -9.18 16.73 0.78
N MET A 3 -8.14 16.91 -0.03
CA MET A 3 -6.82 17.33 0.47
C MET A 3 -6.71 18.81 0.92
N SER A 4 -7.59 19.69 0.48
CA SER A 4 -7.51 21.12 0.86
C SER A 4 -8.01 21.39 2.29
N ASP A 5 -8.89 20.55 2.79
CA ASP A 5 -9.47 20.74 4.13
C ASP A 5 -8.58 20.14 5.23
N PHE A 6 -7.82 19.09 4.92
CA PHE A 6 -6.82 18.52 5.82
C PHE A 6 -5.67 19.48 6.09
N TYR A 7 -5.19 20.20 5.05
CA TYR A 7 -4.18 21.26 5.22
C TYR A 7 -4.69 22.48 6.00
N LYS A 8 -5.98 22.79 5.89
CA LYS A 8 -6.56 23.90 6.66
C LYS A 8 -6.70 23.59 8.15
N GLN A 9 -7.09 22.36 8.50
CA GLN A 9 -7.15 21.93 9.91
C GLN A 9 -5.74 21.78 10.52
N PHE A 10 -4.76 21.30 9.77
CA PHE A 10 -3.37 21.23 10.21
C PHE A 10 -2.74 22.62 10.35
N ALA A 11 -3.05 23.55 9.46
CA ALA A 11 -2.59 24.94 9.55
C ALA A 11 -3.24 25.70 10.72
N GLN A 12 -4.49 25.40 11.09
CA GLN A 12 -5.11 26.00 12.28
C GLN A 12 -4.51 25.45 13.58
N ALA A 13 -4.17 24.15 13.66
CA ALA A 13 -3.51 23.58 14.84
C ALA A 13 -2.08 24.10 15.02
N VAL A 14 -1.35 24.37 13.93
CA VAL A 14 0.01 24.94 13.97
C VAL A 14 0.00 26.45 14.25
N LEU A 15 -1.03 27.18 13.82
CA LEU A 15 -1.14 28.62 14.11
C LEU A 15 -1.51 28.91 15.57
N ILE A 16 -2.19 28.00 16.27
CA ILE A 16 -2.51 28.17 17.72
C ILE A 16 -1.26 27.92 18.59
N ALA A 17 -0.29 27.12 18.12
CA ALA A 17 0.94 26.87 18.87
C ALA A 17 2.04 27.97 18.73
N GLY A 18 1.85 28.93 17.83
CA GLY A 18 2.87 29.94 17.47
C GLY A 18 2.62 31.38 17.91
N GLY A 19 1.58 31.67 18.63
CA GLY A 19 1.23 33.07 18.85
C GLY A 19 0.54 33.40 20.16
N ILE A 20 1.20 33.28 21.29
CA ILE A 20 0.88 34.09 22.47
C ILE A 20 2.19 34.35 23.26
N ILE A 21 2.90 35.40 22.91
CA ILE A 21 3.71 36.14 23.87
C ILE A 21 3.17 37.56 23.85
N ALA A 22 2.19 37.85 24.70
CA ALA A 22 1.81 39.21 25.06
C ALA A 22 1.68 39.27 26.59
N SER A 23 2.50 40.09 27.18
CA SER A 23 2.61 40.38 28.62
C SER A 23 1.28 40.85 29.19
N ALA A 24 0.75 40.10 30.15
CA ALA A 24 -0.29 40.55 31.07
C ALA A 24 0.22 40.47 32.54
N PRO A 25 -0.35 41.23 33.49
CA PRO A 25 0.23 41.40 34.81
C PRO A 25 0.16 40.14 35.67
N SER A 26 1.14 39.98 36.53
CA SER A 26 1.35 38.87 37.46
C SER A 26 0.13 38.62 38.37
N VAL A 27 -0.70 37.68 37.95
CA VAL A 27 -1.45 36.78 38.82
C VAL A 27 -0.50 35.60 39.07
N TRP A 28 -0.45 35.07 40.25
CA TRP A 28 0.41 33.94 40.63
C TRP A 28 0.17 32.77 39.66
N ALA A 29 1.09 32.61 38.72
CA ALA A 29 0.97 31.56 37.70
C ALA A 29 1.52 30.27 38.29
N ASP A 30 0.67 29.21 38.32
CA ASP A 30 1.08 27.84 38.68
C ASP A 30 1.69 27.09 37.49
N SER A 31 2.14 27.86 36.51
CA SER A 31 2.91 27.35 35.38
C SER A 31 4.20 26.68 35.84
N PHE A 32 4.54 25.54 35.25
CA PHE A 32 5.73 24.79 35.62
C PHE A 32 6.55 24.35 34.41
N THR A 33 7.85 24.18 34.67
CA THR A 33 8.76 23.51 33.71
C THR A 33 9.59 22.48 34.46
N ILE A 34 9.61 21.23 33.99
CA ILE A 34 10.50 20.16 34.44
C ILE A 34 11.58 19.98 33.38
N ASN A 35 12.81 20.37 33.74
CA ASN A 35 13.92 20.37 32.79
C ASN A 35 14.48 18.98 32.56
N SER A 36 15.25 18.83 31.50
CA SER A 36 15.95 17.57 31.18
C SER A 36 16.85 17.12 32.35
N GLY A 37 16.69 15.86 32.76
CA GLY A 37 17.40 15.29 33.90
C GLY A 37 16.83 15.64 35.28
N GLU A 38 15.81 16.47 35.35
CA GLU A 38 15.10 16.80 36.61
C GLU A 38 14.04 15.75 36.92
N THR A 39 13.86 15.44 38.20
CA THR A 39 12.76 14.59 38.71
C THR A 39 11.98 15.37 39.75
N VAL A 40 10.70 15.59 39.48
CA VAL A 40 9.77 16.24 40.40
C VAL A 40 8.80 15.18 40.94
N THR A 41 8.56 15.18 42.26
CA THR A 41 7.76 14.19 42.97
C THR A 41 6.47 14.76 43.57
N ALA A 42 6.25 16.04 43.44
CA ALA A 42 5.04 16.71 43.88
C ALA A 42 4.05 16.92 42.74
N THR A 43 2.76 16.90 43.05
CA THR A 43 1.69 17.30 42.13
C THR A 43 2.01 18.69 41.55
N GLN A 44 1.84 18.87 40.27
CA GLN A 44 2.01 20.16 39.60
C GLN A 44 0.68 20.90 39.52
N GLY A 45 0.72 22.24 39.54
CA GLY A 45 -0.44 23.13 39.61
C GLY A 45 -0.64 23.79 40.98
N GLY A 46 0.28 23.58 41.95
CA GLY A 46 0.23 24.21 43.28
C GLY A 46 -0.96 23.79 44.16
N ASP A 47 -1.19 24.51 45.29
CA ASP A 47 -2.26 24.19 46.24
C ASP A 47 -3.69 24.43 45.70
N GLY A 48 -3.85 25.20 44.62
CA GLY A 48 -5.12 25.52 43.98
C GLY A 48 -5.36 24.86 42.62
N GLY A 49 -4.36 24.18 42.08
CA GLY A 49 -4.37 23.67 40.67
C GLY A 49 -4.03 24.76 39.65
N MET A 50 -3.73 24.35 38.42
CA MET A 50 -3.45 25.27 37.31
C MET A 50 -4.66 26.16 37.02
N VAL A 51 -4.42 27.45 36.75
CA VAL A 51 -5.43 28.46 36.46
C VAL A 51 -5.35 28.96 35.02
N ASP A 52 -6.28 29.84 34.64
CA ASP A 52 -6.35 30.38 33.28
C ASP A 52 -5.02 31.00 32.81
N GLY A 53 -4.58 30.54 31.64
CA GLY A 53 -3.35 30.99 30.99
C GLY A 53 -2.08 30.29 31.45
N ASP A 54 -2.18 29.35 32.38
CA ASP A 54 -1.03 28.54 32.81
C ASP A 54 -0.51 27.59 31.75
N THR A 55 0.78 27.31 31.85
CA THR A 55 1.47 26.34 30.95
C THR A 55 2.29 25.36 31.78
N GLY A 56 2.19 24.09 31.45
CA GLY A 56 3.02 23.01 31.96
C GLY A 56 3.95 22.48 30.87
N LEU A 57 5.24 22.45 31.12
CA LEU A 57 6.22 21.86 30.21
C LEU A 57 7.06 20.81 30.93
N ILE A 58 7.13 19.60 30.36
CA ILE A 58 8.09 18.59 30.77
C ILE A 58 9.02 18.36 29.58
N GLU A 59 10.28 18.75 29.71
CA GLU A 59 11.28 18.58 28.65
C GLU A 59 11.66 17.13 28.43
N SER A 60 12.25 16.83 27.28
CA SER A 60 12.80 15.51 27.00
C SER A 60 13.86 15.14 28.06
N GLY A 61 13.64 14.01 28.76
CA GLY A 61 14.46 13.60 29.90
C GLY A 61 14.03 14.18 31.24
N GLY A 62 13.03 15.08 31.29
CA GLY A 62 12.35 15.50 32.50
C GLY A 62 11.38 14.43 33.00
N PHE A 63 11.23 14.32 34.35
CA PHE A 63 10.40 13.27 34.93
C PHE A 63 9.52 13.84 36.08
N LEU A 64 8.21 13.79 35.86
CA LEU A 64 7.22 14.00 36.94
C LEU A 64 6.83 12.63 37.48
N ASN A 65 7.18 12.33 38.74
CA ASN A 65 6.95 11.05 39.41
C ASN A 65 6.19 11.22 40.72
N VAL A 66 4.88 11.21 40.65
CA VAL A 66 4.02 11.44 41.82
C VAL A 66 3.52 10.12 42.38
N THR A 67 3.83 9.84 43.66
CA THR A 67 3.54 8.55 44.31
C THR A 67 2.37 8.59 45.30
N GLY A 68 1.71 9.72 45.47
CA GLY A 68 0.69 9.87 46.51
C GLY A 68 -0.61 10.58 46.12
N SER A 69 -0.67 11.08 44.89
CA SER A 69 -1.82 11.84 44.41
C SER A 69 -1.79 12.00 42.90
N LYS A 70 -2.57 12.91 42.35
CA LYS A 70 -2.60 13.28 40.92
C LYS A 70 -1.26 13.84 40.45
N GLY A 71 -0.90 13.58 39.18
CA GLY A 71 0.31 14.14 38.60
C GLY A 71 0.19 15.64 38.34
N ILE A 72 -0.82 16.05 37.59
CA ILE A 72 -1.14 17.44 37.27
C ILE A 72 -2.61 17.68 37.65
N ALA A 73 -2.87 18.77 38.39
CA ALA A 73 -4.19 19.18 38.84
C ALA A 73 -4.56 20.57 38.30
N PHE A 74 -5.84 20.85 38.16
CA PHE A 74 -6.40 22.13 37.73
C PHE A 74 -7.32 22.70 38.77
N SER A 75 -7.41 24.01 38.82
CA SER A 75 -8.37 24.72 39.69
C SER A 75 -9.77 24.70 39.07
N ASP A 76 -10.79 24.74 39.91
CA ASP A 76 -12.16 24.98 39.46
C ASP A 76 -12.32 26.44 38.96
N GLY A 77 -13.25 26.63 38.01
CA GLY A 77 -13.60 27.95 37.50
C GLY A 77 -12.67 28.48 36.40
N LEU A 78 -12.04 27.59 35.63
CA LEU A 78 -11.34 27.97 34.40
C LEU A 78 -12.32 28.64 33.42
N SER A 79 -11.89 29.72 32.79
CA SER A 79 -12.69 30.48 31.82
C SER A 79 -12.03 30.66 30.44
N THR A 80 -10.71 30.50 30.37
CA THR A 80 -9.97 30.65 29.10
C THR A 80 -9.22 29.40 28.73
N GLY A 81 -8.33 28.87 29.57
CA GLY A 81 -7.70 27.59 29.33
C GLY A 81 -6.26 27.46 29.80
N VAL A 82 -5.77 26.21 29.71
CA VAL A 82 -4.44 25.77 30.15
C VAL A 82 -3.79 24.93 29.06
N SER A 83 -2.47 24.97 28.95
CA SER A 83 -1.71 24.12 27.98
C SER A 83 -0.65 23.31 28.70
N ILE A 84 -0.59 22.00 28.38
CA ILE A 84 0.41 21.05 28.88
C ILE A 84 1.13 20.40 27.71
N ILE A 85 2.46 20.42 27.77
CA ILE A 85 3.31 19.74 26.80
C ILE A 85 4.23 18.76 27.56
N ASN A 86 4.05 17.46 27.31
CA ASN A 86 4.92 16.44 27.86
C ASN A 86 5.86 15.89 26.77
N ASN A 87 7.13 16.25 26.80
CA ASN A 87 8.19 15.65 25.98
C ASN A 87 9.03 14.64 26.78
N GLY A 88 8.79 14.51 28.08
CA GLY A 88 9.49 13.62 29.01
C GLY A 88 8.59 12.47 29.49
N ARG A 89 8.51 12.32 30.82
CA ARG A 89 7.69 11.29 31.44
C ARG A 89 6.86 11.80 32.58
N ILE A 90 5.59 11.46 32.59
CA ILE A 90 4.68 11.60 33.75
C ILE A 90 4.41 10.18 34.25
N THR A 91 4.66 9.94 35.55
CA THR A 91 4.22 8.74 36.26
C THR A 91 3.43 9.17 37.48
N SER A 92 2.24 8.62 37.64
CA SER A 92 1.38 8.87 38.78
C SER A 92 0.87 7.59 39.40
N LEU A 93 0.61 7.59 40.69
CA LEU A 93 -0.08 6.49 41.35
C LEU A 93 -1.56 6.55 41.01
N ASN A 94 -2.20 7.68 41.09
CA ASN A 94 -3.56 7.99 40.66
C ASN A 94 -3.56 8.64 39.27
N ASP A 95 -4.59 9.39 38.92
CA ASP A 95 -4.70 10.09 37.65
C ASP A 95 -3.41 10.89 37.33
N ALA A 96 -2.88 10.70 36.13
CA ALA A 96 -1.69 11.43 35.77
C ALA A 96 -2.02 12.88 35.40
N ILE A 97 -3.14 13.13 34.74
CA ILE A 97 -3.67 14.45 34.42
C ILE A 97 -5.16 14.40 34.70
N GLU A 98 -5.62 15.12 35.72
CA GLU A 98 -7.04 15.16 36.11
C GLU A 98 -7.62 16.56 35.95
N GLY A 99 -8.67 16.65 35.11
CA GLY A 99 -9.39 17.91 34.86
C GLY A 99 -10.12 18.45 36.08
N PRO A 100 -10.49 19.75 36.05
CA PRO A 100 -11.20 20.41 37.16
C PRO A 100 -12.61 19.87 37.34
N GLY A 101 -13.10 19.85 38.57
CA GLY A 101 -14.41 19.34 38.95
C GLY A 101 -15.58 20.33 38.92
N GLY A 102 -15.31 21.64 38.84
CA GLY A 102 -16.32 22.70 38.90
C GLY A 102 -16.92 23.09 37.54
N ASP A 103 -17.62 24.20 37.50
CA ASP A 103 -18.12 24.81 36.26
C ASP A 103 -16.98 25.53 35.52
N ASN A 104 -16.55 24.94 34.41
CA ASN A 104 -15.45 25.46 33.57
C ASN A 104 -15.92 25.59 32.11
N THR A 105 -17.21 25.83 31.92
CA THR A 105 -17.83 25.92 30.58
C THR A 105 -17.14 26.99 29.72
N GLY A 106 -16.65 26.62 28.56
CA GLY A 106 -15.99 27.49 27.60
C GLY A 106 -14.46 27.57 27.74
N ALA A 107 -13.88 27.03 28.82
CA ALA A 107 -12.43 26.86 28.91
C ALA A 107 -11.92 25.73 28.03
N ILE A 108 -10.65 25.79 27.61
CA ILE A 108 -10.00 24.75 26.80
C ILE A 108 -8.73 24.30 27.53
N VAL A 109 -8.63 23.01 27.77
CA VAL A 109 -7.36 22.41 28.24
C VAL A 109 -6.73 21.63 27.08
N THR A 110 -5.53 22.03 26.70
CA THR A 110 -4.76 21.39 25.66
C THR A 110 -3.66 20.53 26.28
N VAL A 111 -3.65 19.23 25.96
CA VAL A 111 -2.61 18.29 26.40
C VAL A 111 -1.92 17.71 25.16
N ILE A 112 -0.63 17.96 25.02
CA ILE A 112 0.22 17.40 23.96
C ILE A 112 1.20 16.44 24.61
N ASN A 113 1.05 15.14 24.36
CA ASN A 113 1.96 14.12 24.83
C ASN A 113 2.90 13.65 23.70
N ASN A 114 4.16 14.06 23.76
CA ASN A 114 5.22 13.55 22.88
C ASN A 114 6.11 12.50 23.59
N GLY A 115 5.93 12.33 24.90
CA GLY A 115 6.68 11.42 25.74
C GLY A 115 5.84 10.26 26.27
N VAL A 116 5.87 10.04 27.58
CA VAL A 116 5.14 8.95 28.23
C VAL A 116 4.25 9.50 29.36
N ILE A 117 2.99 9.13 29.36
CA ILE A 117 2.06 9.30 30.49
C ILE A 117 1.72 7.90 30.99
N HIS A 118 1.92 7.66 32.29
CA HIS A 118 1.85 6.35 32.87
C HIS A 118 1.23 6.39 34.27
N THR A 119 0.26 5.49 34.54
CA THR A 119 -0.29 5.28 35.88
C THR A 119 0.06 3.91 36.42
N THR A 120 0.24 3.79 37.73
CA THR A 120 0.79 2.58 38.36
C THR A 120 -0.10 1.98 39.45
N GLU A 121 -1.18 2.65 39.83
CA GLU A 121 -2.07 2.12 40.88
C GLU A 121 -2.83 0.89 40.36
N ASP A 122 -2.97 -0.10 41.25
CA ASP A 122 -3.71 -1.34 40.98
C ASP A 122 -5.17 -1.27 41.44
N SER A 123 -5.66 -0.09 41.85
CA SER A 123 -7.04 0.17 42.22
C SER A 123 -7.78 0.93 41.12
N GLY A 124 -9.08 0.72 40.99
CA GLY A 124 -9.89 1.08 39.85
C GLY A 124 -10.15 2.55 39.56
N ASN A 125 -9.24 3.48 39.87
CA ASN A 125 -9.41 4.91 39.59
C ASN A 125 -8.10 5.62 39.25
N ALA A 126 -7.23 5.01 38.49
CA ALA A 126 -5.96 5.60 38.13
C ALA A 126 -5.87 5.85 36.62
N ASP A 127 -6.69 6.79 36.16
CA ASP A 127 -6.74 7.13 34.74
C ASP A 127 -5.51 7.93 34.30
N ALA A 128 -5.04 7.71 33.09
CA ALA A 128 -3.89 8.49 32.65
C ALA A 128 -4.27 9.95 32.30
N VAL A 129 -5.44 10.16 31.70
CA VAL A 129 -6.01 11.49 31.41
C VAL A 129 -7.51 11.43 31.72
N ASN A 130 -7.98 12.18 32.72
CA ASN A 130 -9.36 12.15 33.22
C ASN A 130 -10.02 13.53 33.17
N PHE A 131 -11.07 13.69 32.37
CA PHE A 131 -11.88 14.91 32.23
C PHE A 131 -13.37 14.55 32.25
N THR A 132 -13.93 14.26 33.42
CA THR A 132 -15.32 13.72 33.58
C THR A 132 -16.39 14.75 33.91
N GLY A 133 -16.05 16.01 34.10
CA GLY A 133 -16.99 17.07 34.51
C GLY A 133 -18.05 17.37 33.43
N SER A 134 -19.35 17.28 33.76
CA SER A 134 -20.43 17.66 32.82
C SER A 134 -20.39 19.12 32.35
N ASN A 135 -19.85 20.00 33.18
CA ASN A 135 -19.55 21.41 32.86
C ASN A 135 -18.03 21.65 32.84
N GLY A 136 -17.27 20.60 32.52
CA GLY A 136 -15.81 20.69 32.45
C GLY A 136 -15.32 21.51 31.24
N PRO A 137 -14.03 21.81 31.19
CA PRO A 137 -13.42 22.44 30.02
C PRO A 137 -13.40 21.48 28.85
N THR A 138 -13.38 22.00 27.63
CA THR A 138 -13.10 21.20 26.45
C THR A 138 -11.66 20.66 26.48
N LEU A 139 -11.48 19.35 26.46
CA LEU A 139 -10.18 18.72 26.33
C LEU A 139 -9.77 18.64 24.85
N ILE A 140 -8.58 19.11 24.53
CA ILE A 140 -7.87 18.82 23.28
C ILE A 140 -6.66 17.98 23.63
N LEU A 141 -6.76 16.67 23.41
CA LEU A 141 -5.66 15.73 23.63
C LEU A 141 -5.01 15.33 22.32
N ILE A 142 -3.69 15.53 22.22
CA ILE A 142 -2.86 15.05 21.11
C ILE A 142 -1.79 14.11 21.67
N ASN A 143 -1.94 12.82 21.46
CA ASN A 143 -0.95 11.83 21.88
C ASN A 143 -0.06 11.45 20.68
N ASN A 144 1.18 11.92 20.69
CA ASN A 144 2.23 11.50 19.74
C ASN A 144 3.19 10.47 20.37
N GLY A 145 3.11 10.28 21.69
CA GLY A 145 3.95 9.36 22.46
C GLY A 145 3.19 8.12 22.95
N THR A 146 3.34 7.80 24.22
CA THR A 146 2.67 6.67 24.85
C THR A 146 1.81 7.12 26.02
N ILE A 147 0.57 6.64 26.09
CA ILE A 147 -0.29 6.71 27.28
C ILE A 147 -0.54 5.27 27.71
N GLU A 148 -0.21 4.94 28.96
CA GLU A 148 -0.31 3.57 29.45
C GLU A 148 -0.81 3.52 30.89
N THR A 149 -1.78 2.61 31.17
CA THR A 149 -2.23 2.30 32.51
C THR A 149 -1.84 0.87 32.87
N PHE A 150 -1.29 0.70 34.09
CA PHE A 150 -0.75 -0.58 34.56
C PHE A 150 -1.65 -1.26 35.59
N GLY A 151 -2.67 -0.59 36.11
CA GLY A 151 -3.63 -1.22 37.02
C GLY A 151 -4.18 -2.49 36.43
N ILE A 152 -4.06 -3.63 37.13
CA ILE A 152 -4.55 -4.94 36.67
C ILE A 152 -5.93 -5.26 37.24
N SER A 153 -6.39 -4.53 38.26
CA SER A 153 -7.67 -4.76 38.95
C SER A 153 -8.83 -4.23 38.11
N GLN A 154 -9.44 -3.13 38.40
CA GLN A 154 -10.61 -2.63 37.66
C GLN A 154 -10.45 -1.15 37.28
N GLY A 155 -10.91 -0.78 36.04
CA GLY A 155 -11.28 0.58 35.68
C GLY A 155 -10.15 1.61 35.70
N ALA A 156 -8.92 1.27 35.30
CA ALA A 156 -7.86 2.26 35.07
C ALA A 156 -7.80 2.58 33.58
N GLU A 157 -8.68 3.47 33.14
CA GLU A 157 -8.77 3.88 31.74
C GLU A 157 -7.55 4.72 31.32
N ALA A 158 -7.20 4.68 30.04
CA ALA A 158 -6.12 5.55 29.58
C ALA A 158 -6.61 7.00 29.34
N VAL A 159 -7.81 7.17 28.79
CA VAL A 159 -8.42 8.49 28.57
C VAL A 159 -9.90 8.44 28.94
N VAL A 160 -10.33 9.28 29.85
CA VAL A 160 -11.74 9.49 30.20
C VAL A 160 -12.14 10.91 29.84
N ALA A 161 -13.22 11.06 29.08
CA ALA A 161 -13.71 12.37 28.65
C ALA A 161 -15.25 12.44 28.75
N GLY A 162 -15.74 13.33 29.62
CA GLY A 162 -17.17 13.62 29.80
C GLY A 162 -17.48 15.09 29.54
N GLY A 163 -18.69 15.40 29.09
CA GLY A 163 -19.08 16.78 28.81
C GLY A 163 -19.35 17.05 27.33
N THR A 164 -18.75 18.07 26.72
CA THR A 164 -19.05 18.43 25.34
C THR A 164 -17.80 18.86 24.56
N GLY A 165 -17.76 18.52 23.27
CA GLY A 165 -16.84 19.09 22.30
C GLY A 165 -15.37 18.66 22.41
N HIS A 166 -15.06 17.58 23.14
CA HIS A 166 -13.67 17.11 23.27
C HIS A 166 -13.11 16.65 21.94
N ILE A 167 -11.81 16.88 21.77
CA ILE A 167 -11.04 16.44 20.60
C ILE A 167 -9.89 15.56 21.09
N ILE A 168 -9.96 14.28 20.78
CA ILE A 168 -8.94 13.29 21.16
C ILE A 168 -8.27 12.78 19.90
N THR A 169 -6.96 12.99 19.77
CA THR A 169 -6.15 12.52 18.64
C THR A 169 -5.02 11.64 19.14
N ASN A 170 -5.04 10.37 18.77
CA ASN A 170 -3.94 9.44 19.04
C ASN A 170 -3.12 9.21 17.76
N ASN A 171 -1.90 9.77 17.72
CA ASN A 171 -0.89 9.49 16.69
C ASN A 171 0.17 8.50 17.18
N GLY A 172 0.21 8.22 18.49
CA GLY A 172 1.15 7.34 19.15
C GLY A 172 0.52 6.03 19.61
N THR A 173 0.76 5.66 20.87
CA THR A 173 0.25 4.40 21.43
C THR A 173 -0.55 4.65 22.70
N ILE A 174 -1.72 4.01 22.82
CA ILE A 174 -2.52 3.96 24.04
C ILE A 174 -2.61 2.51 24.47
N ILE A 175 -2.29 2.18 25.73
CA ILE A 175 -2.29 0.81 26.25
C ILE A 175 -2.98 0.75 27.59
N THR A 176 -3.95 -0.17 27.76
CA THR A 176 -4.54 -0.52 29.05
C THR A 176 -4.36 -1.99 29.37
N ARG A 177 -4.24 -2.32 30.67
CA ARG A 177 -3.98 -3.70 31.14
C ARG A 177 -5.02 -4.21 32.12
N GLY A 178 -5.78 -3.33 32.74
CA GLY A 178 -6.75 -3.65 33.79
C GLY A 178 -8.01 -4.31 33.25
N ILE A 179 -8.67 -5.09 34.12
CA ILE A 179 -10.04 -5.60 33.85
C ILE A 179 -10.95 -4.39 33.68
N THR A 180 -11.78 -4.38 32.64
CA THR A 180 -12.68 -3.25 32.28
C THR A 180 -11.98 -1.88 32.12
N ALA A 181 -10.67 -1.87 31.93
CA ALA A 181 -9.90 -0.65 31.70
C ALA A 181 -9.89 -0.30 30.22
N ASP A 182 -10.82 0.50 29.79
CA ASP A 182 -10.94 0.93 28.39
C ASP A 182 -9.79 1.83 27.98
N ALA A 183 -9.43 1.84 26.70
CA ALA A 183 -8.37 2.77 26.25
C ALA A 183 -8.89 4.20 26.12
N ILE A 184 -10.10 4.37 25.60
CA ILE A 184 -10.79 5.69 25.57
C ILE A 184 -12.23 5.46 25.97
N THR A 185 -12.62 6.00 27.12
CA THR A 185 -14.01 6.07 27.59
C THR A 185 -14.53 7.48 27.43
N THR A 186 -15.68 7.65 26.81
CA THR A 186 -16.28 8.97 26.69
C THR A 186 -17.79 8.94 26.86
N SER A 187 -18.32 9.97 27.55
CA SER A 187 -19.74 10.27 27.63
C SER A 187 -20.04 11.69 27.11
N CYS A 188 -19.32 12.10 26.13
CA CYS A 188 -19.24 13.46 25.65
C CYS A 188 -20.15 13.67 24.42
N ALA A 189 -20.85 14.80 24.41
CA ALA A 189 -21.65 15.23 23.26
C ALA A 189 -20.79 16.01 22.24
N ASN A 190 -20.99 15.80 20.94
CA ASN A 190 -20.27 16.47 19.83
C ASN A 190 -18.74 16.26 19.88
N CYS A 191 -18.27 15.14 20.34
CA CYS A 191 -16.86 14.85 20.41
C CYS A 191 -16.29 14.23 19.13
N THR A 192 -15.00 14.45 18.96
CA THR A 192 -14.24 13.86 17.87
C THR A 192 -13.10 13.02 18.42
N ILE A 193 -13.07 11.74 18.08
CA ILE A 193 -11.99 10.81 18.41
C ILE A 193 -11.29 10.39 17.11
N THR A 194 -10.00 10.62 17.03
CA THR A 194 -9.18 10.23 15.88
C THR A 194 -8.04 9.32 16.32
N ASN A 195 -8.01 8.09 15.86
CA ASN A 195 -6.90 7.16 16.05
C ASN A 195 -6.11 6.98 14.75
N ASN A 196 -4.93 7.61 14.67
CA ASN A 196 -3.96 7.41 13.61
C ASN A 196 -2.83 6.45 14.02
N GLY A 197 -2.72 6.18 15.33
CA GLY A 197 -1.69 5.34 15.94
C GLY A 197 -2.22 3.95 16.33
N THR A 198 -1.83 3.50 17.51
CA THR A 198 -2.21 2.17 18.00
C THR A 198 -2.92 2.27 19.35
N ILE A 199 -4.05 1.61 19.48
CA ILE A 199 -4.79 1.40 20.73
C ILE A 199 -4.70 -0.10 21.04
N ILE A 200 -4.30 -0.46 22.28
CA ILE A 200 -4.19 -1.86 22.75
C ILE A 200 -4.87 -1.98 24.10
N THR A 201 -5.84 -2.89 24.20
CA THR A 201 -6.45 -3.27 25.49
C THR A 201 -6.16 -4.74 25.80
N ARG A 202 -5.79 -5.02 27.06
CA ARG A 202 -5.37 -6.36 27.51
C ARG A 202 -6.21 -6.92 28.64
N GLY A 203 -7.02 -6.11 29.24
CA GLY A 203 -7.92 -6.52 30.32
C GLY A 203 -9.21 -7.14 29.79
N ARG A 204 -9.74 -8.14 30.52
CA ARG A 204 -11.05 -8.69 30.23
C ARG A 204 -12.13 -7.63 30.39
N GLY A 205 -13.03 -7.48 29.43
CA GLY A 205 -14.08 -6.45 29.43
C GLY A 205 -13.56 -5.05 29.14
N ALA A 206 -12.31 -4.90 28.69
CA ALA A 206 -11.70 -3.61 28.36
C ALA A 206 -11.86 -3.34 26.86
N HIS A 207 -12.56 -2.27 26.53
CA HIS A 207 -12.85 -1.88 25.16
C HIS A 207 -11.77 -0.96 24.57
N GLY A 208 -11.60 -0.95 23.25
CA GLY A 208 -10.70 0.00 22.60
C GLY A 208 -11.22 1.44 22.71
N ILE A 209 -12.46 1.66 22.27
CA ILE A 209 -13.17 2.94 22.43
C ILE A 209 -14.57 2.60 22.97
N PHE A 210 -14.91 3.16 24.12
CA PHE A 210 -16.21 3.01 24.74
C PHE A 210 -16.94 4.35 24.80
N TYR A 211 -18.09 4.42 24.14
CA TYR A 211 -18.97 5.57 24.17
C TYR A 211 -20.22 5.28 25.02
N LEU A 212 -20.31 5.98 26.13
CA LEU A 212 -21.47 5.99 27.04
C LEU A 212 -22.39 7.16 26.68
N ASN A 213 -23.69 6.93 26.64
CA ASN A 213 -24.65 7.99 26.34
C ASN A 213 -24.67 9.08 27.42
N PRO A 214 -24.42 10.36 27.07
CA PRO A 214 -24.56 11.49 27.99
C PRO A 214 -26.03 11.90 28.22
N GLY A 215 -27.01 11.20 27.64
CA GLY A 215 -28.43 11.57 27.71
C GLY A 215 -28.85 12.68 26.74
N THR A 216 -28.03 12.97 25.75
CA THR A 216 -28.29 13.94 24.68
C THR A 216 -28.28 13.23 23.33
N GLN A 217 -29.03 13.72 22.34
CA GLN A 217 -29.06 13.16 20.97
C GLN A 217 -28.00 13.82 20.07
N GLU A 218 -26.82 14.12 20.59
CA GLU A 218 -25.78 14.79 19.84
C GLU A 218 -24.78 13.79 19.26
N THR A 219 -24.44 13.97 18.00
CA THR A 219 -23.61 13.05 17.22
C THR A 219 -22.14 13.10 17.63
N ILE A 220 -21.49 11.96 17.81
CA ILE A 220 -20.05 11.86 17.89
C ILE A 220 -19.43 11.31 16.58
N THR A 221 -18.16 11.65 16.36
CA THR A 221 -17.42 11.13 15.24
C THR A 221 -16.17 10.39 15.72
N ILE A 222 -16.06 9.13 15.35
CA ILE A 222 -14.90 8.27 15.59
C ILE A 222 -14.21 8.00 14.26
N THR A 223 -12.93 8.33 14.13
CA THR A 223 -12.13 8.04 12.95
C THR A 223 -10.93 7.17 13.30
N ASN A 224 -10.85 5.97 12.72
CA ASN A 224 -9.72 5.09 12.88
C ASN A 224 -8.99 4.91 11.54
N THR A 225 -7.76 5.45 11.46
CA THR A 225 -6.83 5.21 10.35
C THR A 225 -5.67 4.33 10.79
N GLY A 226 -5.52 4.10 12.09
CA GLY A 226 -4.49 3.32 12.76
C GLY A 226 -4.92 1.89 13.09
N SER A 227 -4.61 1.43 14.30
CA SER A 227 -4.98 0.09 14.77
C SER A 227 -5.67 0.15 16.13
N ILE A 228 -6.75 -0.62 16.28
CA ILE A 228 -7.40 -0.91 17.55
C ILE A 228 -7.28 -2.43 17.77
N LEU A 229 -6.51 -2.83 18.78
CA LEU A 229 -6.17 -4.21 19.07
C LEU A 229 -6.70 -4.57 20.47
N VAL A 230 -7.71 -5.41 20.52
CA VAL A 230 -8.28 -5.91 21.77
C VAL A 230 -7.75 -7.32 21.99
N GLU A 231 -6.93 -7.49 23.03
CA GLU A 231 -6.21 -8.73 23.31
C GLU A 231 -6.85 -9.55 24.47
N ALA A 232 -8.10 -9.24 24.84
CA ALA A 232 -8.82 -9.92 25.91
C ALA A 232 -10.26 -10.26 25.53
N GLN A 233 -10.83 -11.23 26.24
CA GLN A 233 -12.21 -11.70 26.02
C GLN A 233 -13.25 -10.72 26.56
N THR A 234 -14.48 -10.82 26.06
CA THR A 234 -15.65 -9.99 26.42
C THR A 234 -15.42 -8.49 26.24
N SER A 235 -14.67 -8.15 25.21
CA SER A 235 -14.19 -6.80 24.95
C SER A 235 -14.39 -6.44 23.47
N ASN A 236 -14.85 -5.22 23.22
CA ASN A 236 -15.13 -4.72 21.88
C ASN A 236 -14.00 -3.83 21.38
N GLY A 237 -13.82 -3.78 20.06
CA GLY A 237 -12.96 -2.76 19.47
C GLY A 237 -13.53 -1.35 19.67
N ILE A 238 -14.78 -1.16 19.23
CA ILE A 238 -15.58 0.05 19.47
C ILE A 238 -16.93 -0.39 20.02
N LEU A 239 -17.29 0.12 21.19
CA LEU A 239 -18.58 -0.11 21.83
C LEU A 239 -19.35 1.21 21.95
N LEU A 240 -20.52 1.28 21.30
CA LEU A 240 -21.45 2.39 21.34
C LEU A 240 -22.65 1.98 22.19
N ASN A 241 -22.69 2.37 23.43
CA ASN A 241 -23.79 2.01 24.35
C ASN A 241 -24.68 3.24 24.59
N ASN A 242 -25.39 3.67 23.55
CA ASN A 242 -26.12 4.93 23.58
C ASN A 242 -27.34 4.96 22.65
N GLU A 243 -28.16 6.01 22.78
CA GLU A 243 -29.28 6.37 21.90
C GLU A 243 -28.88 7.47 20.89
N ALA A 244 -27.67 8.00 20.95
CA ALA A 244 -27.19 9.05 20.07
C ALA A 244 -26.66 8.48 18.75
N ASP A 245 -26.88 9.19 17.67
CA ASP A 245 -26.36 8.83 16.35
C ASP A 245 -24.81 8.95 16.34
N THR A 246 -24.14 7.92 15.87
CA THR A 246 -22.66 7.88 15.82
C THR A 246 -22.15 7.72 14.41
N ILE A 247 -21.08 8.42 14.09
CA ILE A 247 -20.37 8.23 12.82
C ILE A 247 -19.02 7.58 13.09
N VAL A 248 -18.83 6.36 12.58
CA VAL A 248 -17.56 5.64 12.64
C VAL A 248 -16.93 5.60 11.25
N ASN A 249 -15.77 6.22 11.08
CA ASN A 249 -14.98 6.17 9.85
C ASN A 249 -13.77 5.26 10.07
N ASN A 250 -13.71 4.14 9.38
CA ASN A 250 -12.59 3.19 9.50
C ASN A 250 -11.85 3.02 8.17
N SER A 251 -10.56 3.32 8.15
CA SER A 251 -9.60 2.93 7.11
C SER A 251 -8.41 2.16 7.68
N GLY A 252 -8.47 1.84 8.98
CA GLY A 252 -7.43 1.12 9.72
C GLY A 252 -7.85 -0.31 10.07
N LEU A 253 -7.10 -0.89 11.01
CA LEU A 253 -7.37 -2.21 11.57
C LEU A 253 -8.18 -2.10 12.86
N ILE A 254 -9.27 -2.87 12.97
CA ILE A 254 -9.95 -3.17 14.23
C ILE A 254 -9.93 -4.68 14.40
N ARG A 255 -9.29 -5.16 15.46
CA ARG A 255 -9.18 -6.59 15.73
C ARG A 255 -9.46 -6.90 17.19
N VAL A 256 -10.38 -7.82 17.42
CA VAL A 256 -10.61 -8.43 18.72
C VAL A 256 -9.88 -9.78 18.85
N LEU A 257 -9.70 -10.27 20.07
CA LEU A 257 -8.93 -11.49 20.35
C LEU A 257 -9.57 -12.72 19.67
N ASP A 258 -10.87 -12.84 19.75
CA ASP A 258 -11.65 -13.93 19.15
C ASP A 258 -12.63 -13.30 18.14
N SER A 259 -12.66 -13.83 16.93
CA SER A 259 -13.57 -13.36 15.89
C SER A 259 -15.07 -13.54 16.21
N THR A 260 -15.40 -14.24 17.29
CA THR A 260 -16.75 -14.34 17.84
C THR A 260 -17.12 -13.17 18.76
N GLU A 261 -16.17 -12.31 19.11
CA GLU A 261 -16.40 -11.07 19.84
C GLU A 261 -16.69 -9.92 18.86
N GLU A 262 -17.30 -8.85 19.37
CA GLU A 262 -17.70 -7.72 18.54
C GLU A 262 -16.52 -6.75 18.32
N ALA A 263 -16.09 -6.63 17.08
CA ALA A 263 -15.12 -5.60 16.70
C ALA A 263 -15.77 -4.20 16.75
N ILE A 264 -17.02 -4.11 16.31
CA ILE A 264 -17.84 -2.89 16.41
C ILE A 264 -19.23 -3.30 16.88
N ARG A 265 -19.66 -2.70 17.98
CA ARG A 265 -21.02 -2.81 18.49
C ARG A 265 -21.68 -1.45 18.51
N GLY A 266 -22.80 -1.32 17.78
CA GLY A 266 -23.64 -0.13 17.74
C GLY A 266 -24.51 0.06 18.98
N GLY A 267 -25.16 1.20 19.06
CA GLY A 267 -26.10 1.55 20.11
C GLY A 267 -27.56 1.30 19.74
N SER A 268 -28.43 2.22 20.11
CA SER A 268 -29.84 2.26 19.67
C SER A 268 -30.16 3.53 18.87
N GLY A 269 -29.17 4.37 18.60
CA GLY A 269 -29.25 5.52 17.69
C GLY A 269 -29.14 5.08 16.23
N ALA A 270 -29.26 6.04 15.31
CA ALA A 270 -29.00 5.78 13.89
C ALA A 270 -27.49 5.89 13.60
N ASP A 271 -26.81 4.76 13.63
CA ASP A 271 -25.36 4.72 13.48
C ASP A 271 -24.94 4.67 12.01
N THR A 272 -23.85 5.34 11.68
CA THR A 272 -23.26 5.32 10.34
C THR A 272 -21.83 4.78 10.42
N LEU A 273 -21.61 3.61 9.83
CA LEU A 273 -20.29 3.00 9.68
C LEU A 273 -19.76 3.19 8.26
N ASN A 274 -18.72 3.98 8.11
CA ASN A 274 -18.03 4.17 6.85
C ASN A 274 -16.76 3.31 6.81
N LEU A 275 -16.79 2.24 6.02
CA LEU A 275 -15.64 1.38 5.75
C LEU A 275 -14.91 1.93 4.52
N LEU A 276 -13.83 2.63 4.78
CA LEU A 276 -13.02 3.30 3.77
C LEU A 276 -11.92 2.36 3.24
N SER A 277 -11.30 2.76 2.15
CA SER A 277 -10.15 2.04 1.58
C SER A 277 -9.07 1.74 2.63
N GLY A 278 -8.63 0.48 2.72
CA GLY A 278 -7.69 -0.01 3.74
C GLY A 278 -8.34 -0.52 5.04
N SER A 279 -9.65 -0.45 5.17
CA SER A 279 -10.38 -0.98 6.33
C SER A 279 -10.19 -2.50 6.47
N GLN A 280 -9.81 -2.93 7.67
CA GLN A 280 -9.67 -4.34 8.05
C GLN A 280 -10.37 -4.56 9.39
N ILE A 281 -11.33 -5.46 9.42
CA ILE A 281 -12.09 -5.77 10.64
C ILE A 281 -12.05 -7.27 10.89
N ILE A 282 -11.64 -7.66 12.09
CA ILE A 282 -11.66 -9.03 12.60
C ILE A 282 -12.45 -9.02 13.89
N GLY A 283 -13.63 -9.63 13.85
CA GLY A 283 -14.66 -9.66 14.87
C GLY A 283 -16.02 -9.29 14.29
N ILE A 284 -17.07 -9.53 15.05
CA ILE A 284 -18.46 -9.25 14.65
C ILE A 284 -18.67 -7.74 14.47
N ILE A 285 -19.43 -7.39 13.44
CA ILE A 285 -20.00 -6.04 13.26
C ILE A 285 -21.49 -6.17 13.53
N ASP A 286 -21.95 -5.60 14.63
CA ASP A 286 -23.33 -5.62 15.07
C ASP A 286 -23.74 -4.19 15.43
N LEU A 287 -24.64 -3.56 14.64
CA LEU A 287 -25.06 -2.19 14.89
C LEU A 287 -26.29 -2.11 15.80
N ASN A 288 -26.79 -3.25 16.26
CA ASN A 288 -27.93 -3.38 17.19
C ASN A 288 -29.24 -2.77 16.64
N ASN A 289 -29.84 -1.87 17.43
CA ASN A 289 -31.11 -1.26 17.09
C ASN A 289 -30.88 0.15 16.56
N GLY A 290 -31.63 0.52 15.54
CA GLY A 290 -31.53 1.85 14.95
C GLY A 290 -32.10 1.91 13.55
N THR A 291 -31.66 2.86 12.79
CA THR A 291 -31.79 2.88 11.32
C THR A 291 -30.38 3.07 10.78
N ASP A 292 -29.64 1.97 10.76
CA ASP A 292 -28.20 1.98 10.61
C ASP A 292 -27.77 1.90 9.17
N ILE A 293 -26.64 2.53 8.89
CA ILE A 293 -26.08 2.63 7.55
C ILE A 293 -24.63 2.17 7.55
N VAL A 294 -24.33 1.18 6.71
CA VAL A 294 -22.94 0.81 6.41
C VAL A 294 -22.59 1.24 4.98
N ASN A 295 -21.68 2.18 4.86
CA ASN A 295 -21.13 2.62 3.58
C ASN A 295 -19.77 1.98 3.35
N ILE A 296 -19.63 1.22 2.27
CA ILE A 296 -18.40 0.54 1.91
C ILE A 296 -17.85 1.17 0.65
N SER A 297 -16.71 1.86 0.78
CA SER A 297 -16.05 2.54 -0.33
C SER A 297 -14.72 1.88 -0.67
N GLY A 298 -14.62 1.33 -1.86
CA GLY A 298 -13.43 0.84 -2.53
C GLY A 298 -12.46 0.00 -1.71
N ALA A 299 -12.39 -1.30 -1.98
CA ALA A 299 -11.45 -2.17 -1.31
C ALA A 299 -10.07 -2.12 -1.99
N ASN A 300 -9.03 -1.73 -1.24
CA ASN A 300 -7.64 -2.03 -1.58
C ASN A 300 -7.23 -3.41 -1.06
N ASN A 301 -8.16 -4.22 -0.57
CA ASN A 301 -7.94 -5.56 -0.05
C ASN A 301 -9.18 -6.41 -0.27
N SER A 302 -8.98 -7.71 -0.43
CA SER A 302 -10.10 -8.64 -0.44
C SER A 302 -10.62 -8.88 0.98
N SER A 303 -11.92 -8.78 1.16
CA SER A 303 -12.54 -9.01 2.47
C SER A 303 -13.94 -9.61 2.35
N THR A 304 -14.36 -10.31 3.40
CA THR A 304 -15.73 -10.78 3.58
C THR A 304 -16.24 -10.29 4.92
N LEU A 305 -17.31 -9.52 4.89
CA LEU A 305 -17.92 -8.90 6.05
C LEU A 305 -19.32 -9.44 6.23
N THR A 306 -19.59 -10.03 7.39
CA THR A 306 -20.95 -10.28 7.86
C THR A 306 -21.36 -9.11 8.73
N LEU A 307 -22.49 -8.52 8.41
CA LEU A 307 -23.07 -7.37 9.09
C LEU A 307 -24.33 -7.85 9.81
N THR A 308 -24.51 -7.46 11.06
CA THR A 308 -25.67 -7.84 11.87
C THR A 308 -26.43 -6.58 12.23
N ASP A 309 -27.76 -6.65 12.19
CA ASP A 309 -28.68 -5.55 12.52
C ASP A 309 -28.29 -4.23 11.80
N VAL A 310 -28.28 -4.28 10.46
CA VAL A 310 -27.98 -3.13 9.57
C VAL A 310 -29.09 -3.01 8.54
N GLU A 311 -29.81 -1.86 8.52
CA GLU A 311 -30.94 -1.64 7.60
C GLU A 311 -30.50 -1.22 6.22
N ASN A 312 -29.37 -0.52 6.10
CA ASN A 312 -28.91 0.00 4.82
C ASN A 312 -27.43 -0.30 4.58
N ILE A 313 -27.13 -1.08 3.55
CA ILE A 313 -25.76 -1.41 3.13
C ILE A 313 -25.54 -0.79 1.75
N ASN A 314 -24.62 0.15 1.67
CA ASN A 314 -24.27 0.86 0.44
C ASN A 314 -22.87 0.47 -0.06
N LEU A 315 -22.77 -0.14 -1.23
CA LEU A 315 -21.52 -0.38 -1.91
C LEU A 315 -21.18 0.82 -2.79
N LEU A 316 -20.27 1.68 -2.33
CA LEU A 316 -19.86 2.91 -3.00
C LEU A 316 -18.56 2.71 -3.76
N ASN A 317 -18.58 2.68 -5.09
CA ASN A 317 -17.38 2.49 -5.93
C ASN A 317 -16.54 1.27 -5.54
N SER A 318 -17.19 0.18 -5.14
CA SER A 318 -16.53 -1.02 -4.65
C SER A 318 -16.60 -2.17 -5.64
N ASN A 319 -15.56 -3.01 -5.61
CA ASN A 319 -15.52 -4.29 -6.32
C ASN A 319 -16.16 -5.37 -5.43
N GLY A 320 -17.38 -5.13 -4.98
CA GLY A 320 -18.06 -5.95 -3.98
C GLY A 320 -19.37 -6.52 -4.44
N LEU A 321 -19.76 -7.60 -3.77
CA LEU A 321 -21.03 -8.29 -3.92
C LEU A 321 -21.71 -8.35 -2.55
N LEU A 322 -22.99 -7.93 -2.49
CA LEU A 322 -23.85 -8.08 -1.33
C LEU A 322 -24.79 -9.26 -1.55
N VAL A 323 -24.78 -10.23 -0.64
CA VAL A 323 -25.69 -11.40 -0.62
C VAL A 323 -26.28 -11.53 0.80
N GLY A 324 -27.52 -11.14 0.97
CA GLY A 324 -28.10 -10.99 2.32
C GLY A 324 -27.32 -9.95 3.13
N ASP A 325 -26.84 -10.32 4.30
CA ASP A 325 -26.07 -9.45 5.20
C ASP A 325 -24.55 -9.65 5.04
N VAL A 326 -24.13 -10.36 3.98
CA VAL A 326 -22.70 -10.63 3.70
C VAL A 326 -22.23 -9.83 2.51
N VAL A 327 -21.20 -9.05 2.73
CA VAL A 327 -20.48 -8.31 1.68
C VAL A 327 -19.15 -9.00 1.42
N THR A 328 -18.93 -9.40 0.17
CA THR A 328 -17.63 -9.91 -0.30
C THR A 328 -17.01 -8.87 -1.22
N MET A 329 -15.83 -8.41 -0.90
CA MET A 329 -15.04 -7.47 -1.70
C MET A 329 -13.79 -8.16 -2.23
N VAL A 330 -13.37 -7.79 -3.44
CA VAL A 330 -12.20 -8.37 -4.11
C VAL A 330 -11.28 -7.26 -4.59
N ASP A 331 -10.02 -7.34 -4.21
CA ASP A 331 -8.98 -6.49 -4.80
C ASP A 331 -8.80 -6.85 -6.28
N PRO A 332 -9.00 -5.91 -7.19
CA PRO A 332 -8.91 -6.17 -8.63
C PRO A 332 -7.48 -6.22 -9.15
N THR A 333 -6.49 -5.81 -8.36
CA THR A 333 -5.11 -5.55 -8.83
C THR A 333 -4.50 -6.77 -9.49
N GLY A 334 -4.56 -7.94 -8.84
CA GLY A 334 -3.92 -9.15 -9.34
C GLY A 334 -4.41 -9.58 -10.72
N GLN A 335 -5.70 -9.41 -11.00
CA GLN A 335 -6.28 -9.75 -12.30
C GLN A 335 -6.06 -8.65 -13.33
N SER A 336 -6.11 -7.38 -12.94
CA SER A 336 -5.97 -6.23 -13.84
C SER A 336 -4.56 -6.02 -14.39
N ILE A 337 -3.53 -6.58 -13.76
CA ILE A 337 -2.15 -6.42 -14.20
C ILE A 337 -1.67 -7.53 -15.16
N SER A 338 -2.50 -8.52 -15.45
CA SER A 338 -2.10 -9.70 -16.24
C SER A 338 -1.55 -9.36 -17.62
N SER A 339 -2.15 -8.39 -18.32
CA SER A 339 -1.67 -7.92 -19.64
C SER A 339 -0.33 -7.18 -19.53
N ALA A 340 -0.14 -6.39 -18.47
CA ALA A 340 1.10 -5.68 -18.22
C ALA A 340 2.25 -6.65 -17.92
N VAL A 341 2.01 -7.68 -17.12
CA VAL A 341 2.98 -8.74 -16.80
C VAL A 341 3.35 -9.53 -18.05
N LEU A 342 2.36 -10.05 -18.80
CA LEU A 342 2.57 -10.77 -20.07
C LEU A 342 3.39 -9.92 -21.05
N SER A 343 3.02 -8.65 -21.24
CA SER A 343 3.70 -7.75 -22.16
C SER A 343 5.14 -7.48 -21.79
N THR A 344 5.44 -7.40 -20.48
CA THR A 344 6.78 -7.19 -19.97
C THR A 344 7.67 -8.40 -20.25
N THR A 345 7.22 -9.61 -19.92
CA THR A 345 7.99 -10.85 -20.13
C THR A 345 8.20 -11.15 -21.61
N THR A 346 7.16 -10.99 -22.45
CA THR A 346 7.29 -11.22 -23.90
C THR A 346 8.19 -10.18 -24.56
N SER A 347 8.10 -8.89 -24.18
CA SER A 347 8.97 -7.83 -24.68
C SER A 347 10.44 -8.07 -24.32
N ALA A 348 10.72 -8.60 -23.13
CA ALA A 348 12.09 -8.95 -22.75
C ALA A 348 12.71 -9.97 -23.70
N VAL A 349 11.97 -11.00 -24.09
CA VAL A 349 12.43 -12.01 -25.06
C VAL A 349 12.60 -11.39 -26.46
N HIS A 350 11.66 -10.56 -26.92
CA HIS A 350 11.79 -9.85 -28.19
C HIS A 350 13.02 -8.93 -28.21
N ASN A 351 13.31 -8.25 -27.10
CA ASN A 351 14.49 -7.40 -26.99
C ASN A 351 15.81 -8.19 -27.08
N VAL A 352 15.86 -9.42 -26.52
CA VAL A 352 17.01 -10.33 -26.70
C VAL A 352 17.26 -10.60 -28.18
N VAL A 353 16.20 -10.91 -28.97
CA VAL A 353 16.30 -11.15 -30.41
C VAL A 353 16.71 -9.90 -31.16
N ASN A 354 16.07 -8.76 -30.89
CA ASN A 354 16.34 -7.50 -31.57
C ASN A 354 17.78 -7.02 -31.35
N GLN A 355 18.28 -7.04 -30.11
CA GLN A 355 19.64 -6.67 -29.76
C GLN A 355 20.65 -7.61 -30.44
N ARG A 356 20.37 -8.91 -30.46
CA ARG A 356 21.21 -9.87 -31.14
C ARG A 356 21.35 -9.54 -32.65
N LEU A 357 20.22 -9.30 -33.31
CA LEU A 357 20.20 -9.02 -34.73
C LEU A 357 20.81 -7.66 -35.08
N ALA A 358 20.72 -6.68 -34.20
CA ALA A 358 21.35 -5.36 -34.36
C ALA A 358 22.89 -5.45 -34.34
N HIS A 359 23.48 -6.21 -33.41
CA HIS A 359 24.92 -6.37 -33.27
C HIS A 359 25.56 -7.13 -34.44
N ASN A 360 24.87 -8.07 -35.03
CA ASN A 360 25.39 -8.89 -36.12
C ASN A 360 25.54 -8.13 -37.48
N GLN A 361 25.16 -6.85 -37.53
CA GLN A 361 25.29 -6.01 -38.72
C GLN A 361 26.70 -5.41 -38.86
N ALA A 362 27.46 -5.34 -37.78
CA ALA A 362 28.83 -4.75 -37.76
C ALA A 362 29.93 -5.60 -38.43
N LEU A 363 29.60 -6.75 -39.00
CA LEU A 363 30.55 -7.55 -39.75
C LEU A 363 30.81 -6.91 -41.11
N LYS A 364 32.08 -6.48 -41.30
CA LYS A 364 32.64 -5.75 -42.42
C LYS A 364 31.95 -6.01 -43.76
N PRO A 365 31.57 -4.99 -44.53
CA PRO A 365 31.29 -5.20 -45.93
C PRO A 365 32.54 -5.77 -46.56
N ILE A 366 32.45 -6.97 -47.11
CA ILE A 366 33.50 -7.58 -47.92
C ILE A 366 33.69 -6.62 -49.10
N GLN A 367 34.84 -5.95 -49.19
CA GLN A 367 35.27 -5.28 -50.42
C GLN A 367 35.42 -6.37 -51.48
N VAL A 368 34.40 -6.52 -52.33
CA VAL A 368 34.57 -7.29 -53.55
C VAL A 368 35.53 -6.53 -54.43
N ALA A 369 36.75 -7.04 -54.54
CA ALA A 369 37.69 -6.53 -55.53
C ALA A 369 36.98 -6.64 -56.92
N THR A 370 36.75 -5.49 -57.53
CA THR A 370 36.21 -5.38 -58.89
C THR A 370 37.21 -5.93 -59.88
N SER A 371 37.11 -7.15 -60.28
CA SER A 371 37.53 -7.62 -61.55
C SER A 371 36.68 -8.83 -62.00
N GLU A 372 36.01 -8.60 -63.11
CA GLU A 372 35.23 -9.52 -63.92
C GLU A 372 33.71 -9.67 -63.59
N LEU A 373 32.96 -9.01 -64.46
CA LEU A 373 31.58 -9.28 -64.74
C LEU A 373 31.43 -10.71 -65.22
N THR A 374 31.10 -11.63 -64.34
CA THR A 374 30.41 -12.85 -64.70
C THR A 374 29.21 -13.02 -63.76
N SER A 375 28.05 -13.14 -64.37
CA SER A 375 26.75 -13.32 -63.80
C SER A 375 26.72 -14.53 -62.83
N GLY A 376 26.75 -14.19 -61.55
CA GLY A 376 26.61 -15.14 -60.47
C GLY A 376 26.81 -14.43 -59.16
N MET A 377 25.74 -13.88 -58.58
CA MET A 377 25.80 -13.39 -57.19
C MET A 377 26.08 -14.60 -56.30
N MET A 378 27.35 -14.83 -55.99
CA MET A 378 27.69 -15.79 -54.93
C MET A 378 27.31 -15.23 -53.58
N PHE A 379 26.32 -15.79 -52.98
CA PHE A 379 25.97 -15.57 -51.60
C PHE A 379 26.94 -16.35 -50.72
N GLN A 380 27.65 -15.66 -49.85
CA GLN A 380 28.40 -16.32 -48.81
C GLN A 380 27.39 -16.82 -47.78
N GLU A 381 27.08 -18.12 -47.79
CA GLU A 381 26.38 -18.78 -46.71
C GLU A 381 27.17 -18.56 -45.41
N ARG A 382 26.61 -17.80 -44.47
CA ARG A 382 27.19 -17.71 -43.14
C ARG A 382 26.90 -19.03 -42.43
N ALA A 383 27.91 -19.50 -41.70
CA ALA A 383 27.73 -20.69 -40.86
C ALA A 383 26.55 -20.49 -39.89
N PRO A 384 25.78 -21.50 -39.63
CA PRO A 384 24.71 -21.46 -38.65
C PRO A 384 25.22 -21.01 -37.27
N GLN A 385 24.39 -20.32 -36.54
CA GLN A 385 24.72 -19.80 -35.23
C GLN A 385 23.79 -20.38 -34.16
N ILE A 386 24.35 -20.73 -33.02
CA ILE A 386 23.62 -21.08 -31.80
C ILE A 386 23.87 -19.98 -30.79
N TRP A 387 22.85 -19.61 -30.06
CA TRP A 387 22.93 -18.58 -29.04
C TRP A 387 22.08 -18.94 -27.82
N GLY A 388 22.45 -18.39 -26.67
CA GLY A 388 21.71 -18.50 -25.43
C GLY A 388 21.83 -17.22 -24.62
N SER A 389 20.78 -16.86 -23.93
CA SER A 389 20.69 -15.66 -23.11
C SER A 389 19.96 -15.94 -21.81
N ALA A 390 20.56 -15.54 -20.69
CA ALA A 390 19.85 -15.35 -19.43
C ALA A 390 19.33 -13.91 -19.37
N LEU A 391 18.15 -13.73 -18.85
CA LEU A 391 17.47 -12.42 -18.72
C LEU A 391 16.75 -12.32 -17.39
N GLY A 392 16.61 -11.11 -16.88
CA GLY A 392 15.86 -10.85 -15.67
C GLY A 392 15.61 -9.37 -15.48
N ALA A 393 14.56 -9.05 -14.73
CA ALA A 393 14.28 -7.69 -14.31
C ALA A 393 13.51 -7.66 -13.00
N VAL A 394 13.59 -6.50 -12.36
CA VAL A 394 12.72 -6.07 -11.28
C VAL A 394 11.93 -4.86 -11.77
N ARG A 395 10.65 -4.83 -11.46
CA ARG A 395 9.74 -3.74 -11.79
C ARG A 395 8.86 -3.45 -10.61
N GLU A 396 8.69 -2.20 -10.31
CA GLU A 396 7.83 -1.68 -9.25
C GLU A 396 6.79 -0.75 -9.85
N ARG A 397 5.61 -0.73 -9.27
CA ARG A 397 4.56 0.24 -9.55
C ARG A 397 3.95 0.73 -8.25
N ASP A 398 3.79 2.03 -8.14
CA ASP A 398 3.14 2.66 -6.99
C ASP A 398 1.62 2.40 -6.97
N LEU A 399 1.03 2.59 -5.78
CA LEU A 399 -0.42 2.56 -5.59
C LEU A 399 -1.08 3.73 -6.35
N GLU A 400 -2.11 3.45 -7.12
CA GLU A 400 -2.88 4.45 -7.86
C GLU A 400 -4.39 4.20 -7.76
N GLY A 401 -5.12 5.15 -7.20
CA GLY A 401 -6.56 5.03 -7.02
C GLY A 401 -6.95 3.88 -6.09
N ILE A 402 -7.69 2.90 -6.60
CA ILE A 402 -8.08 1.66 -5.90
C ILE A 402 -7.15 0.49 -6.23
N ALA A 403 -6.26 0.63 -7.22
CA ALA A 403 -5.26 -0.38 -7.54
C ALA A 403 -4.12 -0.33 -6.54
N LEU A 404 -3.75 -1.47 -5.96
CA LEU A 404 -2.53 -1.57 -5.16
C LEU A 404 -1.29 -1.42 -6.04
N GLY A 405 -0.20 -0.93 -5.47
CA GLY A 405 1.11 -1.07 -6.07
C GLY A 405 1.52 -2.54 -6.16
N TYR A 406 2.50 -2.85 -6.99
CA TYR A 406 3.02 -4.22 -7.08
C TYR A 406 4.49 -4.24 -7.46
N ASP A 407 5.16 -5.30 -6.99
CA ASP A 407 6.49 -5.70 -7.42
C ASP A 407 6.35 -6.85 -8.43
N HIS A 408 7.01 -6.75 -9.57
CA HIS A 408 7.08 -7.81 -10.57
C HIS A 408 8.54 -8.14 -10.86
N ASN A 409 8.95 -9.33 -10.46
CA ASN A 409 10.28 -9.86 -10.70
C ASN A 409 10.22 -11.02 -11.69
N TYR A 410 11.15 -11.08 -12.64
CA TYR A 410 11.27 -12.25 -13.48
C TYR A 410 12.72 -12.62 -13.75
N VAL A 411 12.94 -13.90 -13.98
CA VAL A 411 14.21 -14.46 -14.45
C VAL A 411 13.94 -15.55 -15.47
N GLY A 412 14.76 -15.63 -16.48
CA GLY A 412 14.54 -16.62 -17.51
C GLY A 412 15.77 -16.91 -18.35
N PHE A 413 15.58 -17.86 -19.24
CA PHE A 413 16.55 -18.25 -20.23
C PHE A 413 15.87 -18.41 -21.59
N THR A 414 16.50 -17.90 -22.65
CA THR A 414 16.09 -18.14 -24.03
C THR A 414 17.29 -18.51 -24.87
N GLY A 415 17.08 -19.37 -25.84
CA GLY A 415 18.12 -19.77 -26.76
C GLY A 415 17.54 -20.08 -28.14
N GLY A 416 18.42 -20.12 -29.14
CA GLY A 416 17.96 -20.33 -30.48
C GLY A 416 19.05 -20.74 -31.46
N TYR A 417 18.57 -21.10 -32.64
CA TYR A 417 19.37 -21.50 -33.82
C TYR A 417 19.01 -20.58 -34.98
N GLU A 418 20.00 -20.11 -35.72
CA GLU A 418 19.86 -19.18 -36.84
C GLU A 418 20.65 -19.62 -38.06
N ALA A 419 20.04 -19.47 -39.22
CA ALA A 419 20.68 -19.64 -40.51
C ALA A 419 20.47 -18.38 -41.37
N SER A 420 21.45 -18.10 -42.23
CA SER A 420 21.40 -16.97 -43.16
C SER A 420 21.13 -17.45 -44.56
N PHE A 421 20.12 -16.85 -45.21
CA PHE A 421 19.72 -17.14 -46.57
C PHE A 421 19.66 -15.84 -47.36
N TYR A 422 20.49 -15.68 -48.38
CA TYR A 422 20.47 -14.53 -49.29
C TYR A 422 20.46 -13.14 -48.55
N LYS A 423 19.29 -12.49 -48.48
CA LYS A 423 19.08 -11.20 -47.79
C LYS A 423 18.33 -11.35 -46.48
N ALA A 424 18.14 -12.58 -46.05
CA ALA A 424 17.36 -12.87 -44.85
C ALA A 424 18.17 -13.71 -43.85
N ARG A 425 17.92 -13.51 -42.59
CA ARG A 425 18.26 -14.42 -41.50
C ARG A 425 16.97 -14.99 -40.96
N ILE A 426 16.95 -16.28 -40.71
CA ILE A 426 15.78 -16.96 -40.13
C ILE A 426 16.28 -17.77 -38.95
N GLY A 427 15.58 -17.68 -37.85
CA GLY A 427 15.92 -18.41 -36.64
C GLY A 427 14.69 -18.99 -35.95
N LEU A 428 14.97 -20.00 -35.17
CA LEU A 428 14.03 -20.55 -34.18
C LEU A 428 14.54 -20.21 -32.79
N LEU A 429 13.61 -20.04 -31.87
CA LEU A 429 13.92 -19.78 -30.46
C LEU A 429 13.02 -20.60 -29.55
N GLY A 430 13.46 -20.79 -28.33
CA GLY A 430 12.66 -21.34 -27.25
C GLY A 430 13.25 -20.95 -25.92
N GLY A 431 12.47 -21.05 -24.87
CA GLY A 431 12.92 -20.64 -23.57
C GLY A 431 11.89 -20.86 -22.47
N PHE A 432 12.30 -20.38 -21.31
CA PHE A 432 11.55 -20.43 -20.07
C PHE A 432 11.74 -19.12 -19.33
N VAL A 433 10.67 -18.60 -18.73
CA VAL A 433 10.70 -17.46 -17.81
C VAL A 433 9.87 -17.81 -16.59
N ARG A 434 10.45 -17.61 -15.41
CA ARG A 434 9.73 -17.59 -14.15
C ARG A 434 9.53 -16.16 -13.72
N SER A 435 8.30 -15.80 -13.38
CA SER A 435 7.97 -14.48 -12.85
C SER A 435 7.18 -14.59 -11.56
N GLU A 436 7.38 -13.62 -10.69
CA GLU A 436 6.70 -13.45 -9.42
C GLU A 436 6.12 -12.05 -9.39
N VAL A 437 4.83 -11.94 -9.05
CA VAL A 437 4.13 -10.68 -8.84
C VAL A 437 3.60 -10.64 -7.42
N LYS A 438 3.97 -9.61 -6.67
CA LYS A 438 3.48 -9.37 -5.32
C LYS A 438 2.86 -7.99 -5.25
N THR A 439 1.59 -7.92 -4.87
CA THR A 439 1.00 -6.62 -4.56
C THR A 439 1.65 -6.07 -3.29
N THR A 440 1.96 -4.78 -3.30
CA THR A 440 2.39 -4.09 -2.09
C THR A 440 1.21 -4.08 -1.12
N GLY A 441 1.48 -4.30 0.16
CA GLY A 441 0.45 -4.22 1.20
C GLY A 441 -0.24 -2.84 1.20
N ASP A 442 -1.28 -2.72 2.01
CA ASP A 442 -1.88 -1.41 2.29
C ASP A 442 -0.78 -0.41 2.72
N LYS A 443 -1.11 0.89 2.77
CA LYS A 443 -0.18 1.95 3.23
C LYS A 443 0.48 1.68 4.59
N PHE A 444 0.03 0.66 5.33
CA PHE A 444 0.58 0.19 6.60
C PHE A 444 1.40 -1.09 6.47
N GLY A 445 1.53 -1.68 5.26
CA GLY A 445 2.32 -2.89 5.00
C GLY A 445 1.77 -4.16 5.67
N ARG A 446 0.47 -4.18 6.04
CA ARG A 446 -0.09 -5.23 6.90
C ARG A 446 -0.44 -6.52 6.16
N ILE A 447 -0.97 -6.42 4.95
CA ILE A 447 -1.43 -7.58 4.18
C ILE A 447 -1.07 -7.36 2.72
N ARG A 448 -0.35 -8.32 2.12
CA ARG A 448 -0.22 -8.42 0.67
C ARG A 448 -1.49 -9.05 0.14
N SER A 449 -2.16 -8.38 -0.79
CA SER A 449 -3.46 -8.84 -1.26
C SER A 449 -3.33 -10.04 -2.20
N VAL A 450 -2.34 -10.02 -3.09
CA VAL A 450 -2.13 -11.09 -4.09
C VAL A 450 -0.64 -11.39 -4.24
N ASP A 451 -0.31 -12.67 -4.34
CA ASP A 451 1.00 -13.20 -4.72
C ASP A 451 0.79 -14.19 -5.87
N THR A 452 1.44 -13.97 -7.01
CA THR A 452 1.28 -14.81 -8.20
C THR A 452 2.63 -15.24 -8.74
N ASP A 453 2.88 -16.54 -8.72
CA ASP A 453 4.00 -17.18 -9.40
C ASP A 453 3.57 -17.64 -10.80
N THR A 454 4.38 -17.39 -11.81
CA THR A 454 4.12 -17.84 -13.19
C THR A 454 5.35 -18.49 -13.81
N ASP A 455 5.18 -19.71 -14.29
CA ASP A 455 6.17 -20.44 -15.09
C ASP A 455 5.75 -20.43 -16.55
N SER A 456 6.49 -19.70 -17.41
CA SER A 456 6.20 -19.52 -18.85
C SER A 456 7.15 -20.32 -19.70
N PHE A 457 6.64 -21.20 -20.57
CA PHE A 457 7.37 -21.97 -21.57
C PHE A 457 6.99 -21.48 -22.96
N PHE A 458 7.96 -21.20 -23.82
CA PHE A 458 7.66 -20.68 -25.13
C PHE A 458 8.58 -21.21 -26.22
N VAL A 459 8.06 -21.17 -27.44
CA VAL A 459 8.79 -21.41 -28.70
C VAL A 459 8.46 -20.29 -29.67
N GLY A 460 9.33 -20.05 -30.61
CA GLY A 460 9.09 -19.01 -31.61
C GLY A 460 10.01 -19.12 -32.81
N ALA A 461 9.71 -18.27 -33.78
CA ALA A 461 10.53 -18.08 -34.97
C ALA A 461 10.75 -16.58 -35.19
N TYR A 462 11.89 -16.24 -35.75
CA TYR A 462 12.18 -14.87 -36.12
C TYR A 462 12.85 -14.80 -37.49
N SER A 463 12.70 -13.64 -38.12
CA SER A 463 13.42 -13.36 -39.35
C SER A 463 13.89 -11.90 -39.37
N GLN A 464 15.02 -11.65 -40.03
CA GLN A 464 15.48 -10.30 -40.34
C GLN A 464 15.72 -10.22 -41.85
N TYR A 465 15.13 -9.23 -42.49
CA TYR A 465 15.26 -8.98 -43.92
C TYR A 465 15.92 -7.61 -44.20
N PHE A 466 16.88 -7.58 -45.10
CA PHE A 466 17.66 -6.40 -45.46
C PHE A 466 17.09 -5.68 -46.68
N LEU A 467 16.58 -4.48 -46.50
CA LEU A 467 15.91 -3.64 -47.52
C LEU A 467 16.71 -2.38 -47.79
N GLY A 468 17.91 -2.50 -48.41
CA GLY A 468 18.67 -1.34 -48.92
C GLY A 468 19.01 -0.25 -47.88
N GLY A 469 19.36 -0.65 -46.65
CA GLY A 469 19.72 0.28 -45.56
C GLY A 469 18.72 0.29 -44.42
N ILE A 470 17.58 -0.35 -44.59
CA ILE A 470 16.57 -0.61 -43.54
C ILE A 470 16.54 -2.10 -43.27
N ASN A 471 16.48 -2.48 -42.01
CA ASN A 471 16.29 -3.85 -41.59
C ASN A 471 14.88 -4.02 -41.03
N LEU A 472 14.21 -5.02 -41.52
CA LEU A 472 12.91 -5.45 -41.04
C LEU A 472 13.12 -6.74 -40.22
N THR A 473 12.88 -6.69 -38.93
CA THR A 473 12.90 -7.87 -38.06
C THR A 473 11.48 -8.22 -37.67
N THR A 474 11.11 -9.49 -37.83
CA THR A 474 9.84 -10.03 -37.34
C THR A 474 10.12 -11.16 -36.38
N THR A 475 9.36 -11.23 -35.29
CA THR A 475 9.41 -12.35 -34.33
C THR A 475 7.99 -12.78 -34.03
N LEU A 476 7.76 -14.06 -34.00
CA LEU A 476 6.50 -14.67 -33.55
C LEU A 476 6.82 -15.66 -32.44
N MET A 477 6.24 -15.45 -31.29
CA MET A 477 6.31 -16.34 -30.13
C MET A 477 4.93 -16.88 -29.79
N ALA A 478 4.90 -18.10 -29.28
CA ALA A 478 3.72 -18.67 -28.64
C ALA A 478 4.17 -19.53 -27.45
N GLY A 479 3.37 -19.58 -26.42
CA GLY A 479 3.75 -20.29 -25.21
C GLY A 479 2.56 -20.67 -24.33
N TYR A 480 2.91 -21.40 -23.30
CA TYR A 480 2.04 -21.88 -22.25
C TYR A 480 2.56 -21.36 -20.90
N GLU A 481 1.65 -20.93 -20.05
CA GLU A 481 1.96 -20.45 -18.71
C GLU A 481 1.18 -21.25 -17.67
N ASP A 482 1.88 -21.58 -16.59
CA ASP A 482 1.33 -22.16 -15.37
C ASP A 482 1.38 -21.10 -14.28
N HIS A 483 0.25 -20.83 -13.66
CA HIS A 483 0.09 -19.80 -12.65
C HIS A 483 -0.30 -20.41 -11.32
N LYS A 484 0.32 -19.93 -10.24
CA LYS A 484 -0.10 -20.17 -8.87
C LYS A 484 -0.42 -18.84 -8.24
N ASN A 485 -1.61 -18.73 -7.68
CA ASN A 485 -2.11 -17.49 -7.12
C ASN A 485 -2.56 -17.68 -5.67
N ASP A 486 -2.02 -16.87 -4.79
CA ASP A 486 -2.43 -16.77 -3.39
C ASP A 486 -3.05 -15.38 -3.18
N ARG A 487 -4.33 -15.35 -2.77
CA ARG A 487 -5.06 -14.12 -2.47
C ARG A 487 -5.42 -14.09 -0.99
N ALA A 488 -4.90 -13.08 -0.26
CA ALA A 488 -5.26 -12.86 1.13
C ALA A 488 -6.67 -12.29 1.24
N VAL A 489 -7.46 -12.82 2.16
CA VAL A 489 -8.83 -12.39 2.43
C VAL A 489 -8.98 -12.11 3.92
N VAL A 490 -9.47 -10.94 4.26
CA VAL A 490 -9.86 -10.61 5.64
C VAL A 490 -11.34 -10.96 5.83
N ASP A 491 -11.60 -12.07 6.47
CA ASP A 491 -12.97 -12.45 6.87
C ASP A 491 -13.19 -12.01 8.31
N ASN A 492 -14.21 -11.18 8.54
CA ASN A 492 -14.43 -10.63 9.89
C ASN A 492 -14.78 -11.70 10.94
N LEU A 493 -15.32 -12.85 10.53
CA LEU A 493 -15.64 -13.95 11.45
C LEU A 493 -14.59 -15.05 11.50
N ASN A 494 -13.78 -15.22 10.44
CA ASN A 494 -12.79 -16.30 10.34
C ASN A 494 -11.34 -15.77 10.41
N GLY A 495 -11.17 -14.45 10.45
CA GLY A 495 -9.85 -13.81 10.49
C GLY A 495 -9.18 -13.72 9.11
N LEU A 496 -7.86 -13.83 9.09
CA LEU A 496 -7.10 -13.80 7.86
C LEU A 496 -7.04 -15.19 7.22
N GLU A 497 -7.58 -15.31 6.03
CA GLU A 497 -7.60 -16.52 5.22
C GLU A 497 -6.80 -16.32 3.93
N THR A 498 -6.42 -17.41 3.25
CA THR A 498 -5.76 -17.37 1.94
C THR A 498 -6.54 -18.22 0.94
N ALA A 499 -7.02 -17.57 -0.11
CA ALA A 499 -7.59 -18.24 -1.27
C ALA A 499 -6.47 -18.60 -2.24
N GLN A 500 -6.42 -19.88 -2.64
CA GLN A 500 -5.38 -20.43 -3.50
C GLN A 500 -5.96 -20.97 -4.79
N ALA A 501 -5.27 -20.74 -5.90
CA ALA A 501 -5.65 -21.29 -7.19
C ALA A 501 -4.44 -21.62 -8.05
N ASP A 502 -4.55 -22.76 -8.76
CA ASP A 502 -3.66 -23.12 -9.86
C ASP A 502 -4.44 -23.01 -11.17
N PHE A 503 -3.90 -22.32 -12.17
CA PHE A 503 -4.53 -22.17 -13.48
C PHE A 503 -3.50 -22.00 -14.58
N SER A 504 -3.94 -21.99 -15.83
CA SER A 504 -3.02 -21.89 -16.96
C SER A 504 -3.50 -20.91 -18.03
N SER A 505 -2.56 -20.44 -18.83
CA SER A 505 -2.84 -19.62 -20.00
C SER A 505 -2.07 -20.08 -21.25
N LEU A 506 -2.58 -19.71 -22.40
CA LEU A 506 -1.88 -19.80 -23.68
C LEU A 506 -1.69 -18.39 -24.23
N PHE A 507 -0.49 -18.07 -24.68
CA PHE A 507 -0.21 -16.78 -25.26
C PHE A 507 0.39 -16.84 -26.66
N ILE A 508 0.23 -15.72 -27.38
CA ILE A 508 0.88 -15.45 -28.66
C ILE A 508 1.42 -14.01 -28.65
N SER A 509 2.65 -13.84 -29.15
CA SER A 509 3.28 -12.52 -29.19
C SER A 509 4.06 -12.32 -30.49
N PRO A 510 3.46 -11.69 -31.52
CA PRO A 510 4.16 -11.16 -32.68
C PRO A 510 4.83 -9.83 -32.38
N SER A 511 6.02 -9.61 -32.95
CA SER A 511 6.75 -8.34 -32.89
C SER A 511 7.32 -7.98 -34.28
N LEU A 512 7.32 -6.68 -34.57
CA LEU A 512 7.86 -6.09 -35.78
C LEU A 512 8.81 -4.96 -35.41
N THR A 513 10.07 -5.02 -35.85
CA THR A 513 11.07 -3.98 -35.64
C THR A 513 11.61 -3.48 -36.98
N LEU A 514 11.57 -2.18 -37.18
CA LEU A 514 12.27 -1.46 -38.24
C LEU A 514 13.49 -0.79 -37.67
N SER A 515 14.66 -1.00 -38.27
CA SER A 515 15.90 -0.32 -37.87
C SER A 515 16.68 0.19 -39.08
N ALA A 516 17.33 1.34 -38.94
CA ALA A 516 18.09 1.98 -40.01
C ALA A 516 19.49 2.38 -39.49
N PRO A 517 20.44 1.45 -39.37
CA PRO A 517 21.76 1.74 -38.86
C PRO A 517 22.50 2.70 -39.80
N TYR A 518 23.14 3.70 -39.19
CA TYR A 518 23.90 4.74 -39.90
C TYR A 518 25.27 4.92 -39.26
N ARG A 519 26.33 4.81 -40.09
CA ARG A 519 27.73 5.06 -39.65
C ARG A 519 28.01 6.55 -39.57
N ALA A 520 28.23 7.06 -38.36
CA ALA A 520 28.63 8.46 -38.12
C ALA A 520 30.14 8.69 -38.10
N GLY A 521 30.94 7.64 -38.35
CA GLY A 521 32.38 7.65 -38.37
C GLY A 521 32.96 6.25 -38.50
N GLU A 522 34.27 6.09 -38.32
CA GLU A 522 34.93 4.77 -38.41
C GLU A 522 34.54 3.84 -37.24
N GLN A 523 34.31 4.43 -36.06
CA GLN A 523 34.07 3.70 -34.81
C GLN A 523 32.66 3.87 -34.25
N VAL A 524 31.85 4.80 -34.79
CA VAL A 524 30.51 5.12 -34.25
C VAL A 524 29.43 4.75 -35.25
N GLU A 525 28.46 4.00 -34.78
CA GLU A 525 27.24 3.65 -35.51
C GLU A 525 26.00 4.09 -34.72
N LEU A 526 25.12 4.84 -35.35
CA LEU A 526 23.79 5.19 -34.81
C LEU A 526 22.77 4.18 -35.33
N ARG A 527 21.94 3.66 -34.43
CA ARG A 527 20.94 2.63 -34.69
C ARG A 527 19.55 3.09 -34.26
N PRO A 528 18.90 3.99 -35.02
CA PRO A 528 17.49 4.26 -34.78
C PRO A 528 16.65 3.03 -35.06
N SER A 529 15.67 2.77 -34.21
CA SER A 529 14.72 1.68 -34.39
C SER A 529 13.34 2.01 -33.86
N MET A 530 12.35 1.33 -34.44
CA MET A 530 10.96 1.40 -34.03
C MET A 530 10.42 -0.02 -33.96
N THR A 531 9.84 -0.37 -32.82
CA THR A 531 9.32 -1.70 -32.55
C THR A 531 7.84 -1.62 -32.21
N PHE A 532 7.05 -2.53 -32.75
CA PHE A 532 5.68 -2.80 -32.40
C PHE A 532 5.55 -4.24 -31.93
N THR A 533 5.02 -4.45 -30.75
CA THR A 533 4.78 -5.77 -30.19
C THR A 533 3.34 -5.88 -29.75
N TYR A 534 2.67 -6.94 -30.15
CA TYR A 534 1.41 -7.36 -29.61
C TYR A 534 1.64 -8.55 -28.69
N SER A 535 0.95 -8.61 -27.56
CA SER A 535 0.93 -9.77 -26.67
C SER A 535 -0.50 -10.05 -26.27
N GLY A 536 -0.98 -11.24 -26.59
CA GLY A 536 -2.32 -11.69 -26.25
C GLY A 536 -2.27 -13.03 -25.56
N ALA A 537 -3.06 -13.20 -24.49
CA ALA A 537 -3.21 -14.49 -23.83
C ALA A 537 -4.67 -14.81 -23.56
N ARG A 538 -4.96 -16.10 -23.52
CA ARG A 538 -6.21 -16.66 -23.05
C ARG A 538 -5.96 -17.43 -21.76
N TYR A 539 -6.51 -16.91 -20.68
CA TYR A 539 -6.51 -17.53 -19.36
C TYR A 539 -7.69 -18.48 -19.25
N ASN A 540 -7.44 -19.68 -18.75
CA ASN A 540 -8.49 -20.64 -18.47
C ASN A 540 -9.30 -20.18 -17.24
N ASP A 541 -10.54 -20.66 -17.13
CA ASP A 541 -11.33 -20.53 -15.92
C ASP A 541 -10.71 -21.33 -14.78
N TYR A 542 -10.91 -20.85 -13.57
CA TYR A 542 -10.43 -21.52 -12.37
C TYR A 542 -11.30 -21.24 -11.16
N ILE A 543 -11.17 -22.09 -10.14
CA ILE A 543 -11.84 -21.95 -8.86
C ILE A 543 -10.80 -21.89 -7.75
N GLU A 544 -10.96 -20.93 -6.84
CA GLU A 544 -10.15 -20.83 -5.63
C GLU A 544 -10.58 -21.83 -4.56
N SER A 545 -9.67 -22.14 -3.66
CA SER A 545 -9.87 -22.96 -2.48
C SER A 545 -9.10 -22.38 -1.29
N GLY A 546 -9.39 -22.81 -0.06
CA GLY A 546 -8.63 -22.42 1.12
C GLY A 546 -9.30 -21.37 1.99
N THR A 547 -10.39 -20.72 1.54
CA THR A 547 -11.20 -19.85 2.41
C THR A 547 -12.52 -20.52 2.77
N THR A 548 -13.10 -20.09 3.88
CA THR A 548 -14.37 -20.67 4.38
C THR A 548 -15.54 -20.28 3.47
N ARG A 549 -15.59 -19.04 2.96
CA ARG A 549 -16.74 -18.53 2.20
C ARG A 549 -16.40 -17.48 1.13
N SER A 550 -15.12 -17.27 0.87
CA SER A 550 -14.65 -16.20 -0.02
C SER A 550 -13.90 -16.71 -1.25
N ASN A 551 -14.00 -18.03 -1.51
CA ASN A 551 -13.43 -18.60 -2.73
C ASN A 551 -14.19 -18.10 -3.94
N LEU A 552 -13.46 -17.73 -5.00
CA LEU A 552 -14.01 -17.22 -6.24
C LEU A 552 -13.92 -18.27 -7.33
N PHE A 553 -14.89 -18.25 -8.23
CA PHE A 553 -14.79 -18.84 -9.55
C PHE A 553 -14.57 -17.71 -10.56
N ILE A 554 -13.42 -17.70 -11.20
CA ILE A 554 -13.04 -16.72 -12.21
C ILE A 554 -13.25 -17.34 -13.58
N ASN A 555 -14.05 -16.67 -14.42
CA ASN A 555 -14.32 -17.12 -15.78
C ASN A 555 -13.07 -16.98 -16.67
N ASN A 556 -13.02 -17.79 -17.75
CA ASN A 556 -11.98 -17.63 -18.76
C ASN A 556 -12.00 -16.21 -19.34
N ARG A 557 -10.81 -15.69 -19.64
CA ARG A 557 -10.65 -14.32 -20.14
C ARG A 557 -9.54 -14.20 -21.15
N ASN A 558 -9.64 -13.23 -22.03
CA ASN A 558 -8.56 -12.84 -22.92
C ASN A 558 -7.98 -11.51 -22.44
N VAL A 559 -6.67 -11.39 -22.51
CA VAL A 559 -5.94 -10.15 -22.23
C VAL A 559 -5.11 -9.76 -23.44
N HIS A 560 -4.98 -8.46 -23.69
CA HIS A 560 -4.30 -7.93 -24.86
C HIS A 560 -3.43 -6.73 -24.47
N ALA A 561 -2.21 -6.69 -25.01
CA ALA A 561 -1.33 -5.53 -24.89
C ALA A 561 -0.71 -5.20 -26.24
N LEU A 562 -0.66 -3.93 -26.59
CA LEU A 562 0.07 -3.41 -27.73
C LEU A 562 1.17 -2.47 -27.23
N ILE A 563 2.41 -2.69 -27.64
CA ILE A 563 3.57 -1.90 -27.20
C ILE A 563 4.21 -1.29 -28.43
N GLY A 564 4.37 0.03 -28.41
CA GLY A 564 5.20 0.80 -29.32
C GLY A 564 6.48 1.25 -28.63
N GLN A 565 7.62 1.13 -29.30
CA GLN A 565 8.91 1.54 -28.78
C GLN A 565 9.67 2.30 -29.85
N LEU A 566 10.19 3.48 -29.51
CA LEU A 566 11.14 4.25 -30.32
C LEU A 566 12.48 4.27 -29.59
N GLN A 567 13.56 3.93 -30.29
CA GLN A 567 14.88 3.85 -29.71
C GLN A 567 15.93 4.49 -30.63
N LEU A 568 16.86 5.18 -30.02
CA LEU A 568 18.14 5.55 -30.65
C LEU A 568 19.27 4.92 -29.84
N ALA A 569 20.06 4.08 -30.48
CA ALA A 569 21.29 3.56 -29.91
C ALA A 569 22.52 4.13 -30.61
N ALA A 570 23.59 4.36 -29.85
CA ALA A 570 24.90 4.77 -30.33
C ALA A 570 25.91 3.71 -29.91
N ALA A 571 26.41 2.98 -30.90
CA ALA A 571 27.41 1.94 -30.73
C ALA A 571 28.82 2.46 -31.04
N TYR A 572 29.74 2.23 -30.12
CA TYR A 572 31.16 2.54 -30.26
C TYR A 572 31.98 1.25 -30.33
N SER A 573 32.65 1.03 -31.48
CA SER A 573 33.52 -0.13 -31.67
C SER A 573 34.93 0.18 -31.16
N PHE A 574 35.42 -0.66 -30.24
CA PHE A 574 36.78 -0.60 -29.70
C PHE A 574 37.47 -1.95 -29.94
N PHE A 575 38.72 -1.96 -30.30
CA PHE A 575 39.43 -3.16 -30.76
C PHE A 575 38.75 -3.87 -31.95
N GLU A 576 39.23 -5.02 -32.34
CA GLU A 576 38.68 -5.72 -33.52
C GLU A 576 37.28 -6.32 -33.29
N ASP A 577 36.93 -6.65 -32.03
CA ASP A 577 35.71 -7.40 -31.70
C ASP A 577 34.99 -6.89 -30.43
N GLY A 578 35.29 -5.67 -29.94
CA GLY A 578 34.63 -5.06 -28.81
C GLY A 578 33.63 -3.96 -29.24
N GLU A 579 32.48 -3.89 -28.60
CA GLU A 579 31.48 -2.85 -28.84
C GLU A 579 30.85 -2.41 -27.52
N PHE A 580 30.74 -1.11 -27.32
CA PHE A 580 29.94 -0.51 -26.25
C PHE A 580 28.78 0.25 -26.88
N GLU A 581 27.56 0.00 -26.42
CA GLU A 581 26.37 0.68 -26.92
C GLU A 581 25.68 1.40 -25.79
N PHE A 582 25.35 2.68 -26.01
CA PHE A 582 24.40 3.43 -25.20
C PHE A 582 23.12 3.59 -25.98
N ARG A 583 21.97 3.39 -25.31
CA ARG A 583 20.66 3.55 -25.92
C ARG A 583 19.72 4.37 -25.04
N ALA A 584 18.84 5.12 -25.69
CA ALA A 584 17.74 5.82 -25.10
C ALA A 584 16.47 5.57 -25.91
N GLY A 585 15.34 5.45 -25.25
CA GLY A 585 14.09 5.19 -25.93
C GLY A 585 12.88 5.70 -25.18
N ALA A 586 11.77 5.75 -25.93
CA ALA A 586 10.44 6.02 -25.43
C ALA A 586 9.55 4.80 -25.69
N THR A 587 8.65 4.50 -24.78
CA THR A 587 7.69 3.41 -24.87
C THR A 587 6.26 3.92 -24.71
N ALA A 588 5.33 3.28 -25.39
CA ALA A 588 3.90 3.43 -25.17
C ALA A 588 3.32 2.03 -25.09
N ARG A 589 2.62 1.72 -24.01
CA ARG A 589 1.86 0.47 -23.84
C ARG A 589 0.39 0.80 -23.80
N TYR A 590 -0.39 0.11 -24.61
CA TYR A 590 -1.85 0.09 -24.54
C TYR A 590 -2.30 -1.32 -24.13
N THR A 591 -3.16 -1.40 -23.14
CA THR A 591 -3.78 -2.64 -22.67
C THR A 591 -5.28 -2.56 -22.87
N ASP A 592 -5.89 -3.63 -23.34
CA ASP A 592 -7.34 -3.79 -23.46
C ASP A 592 -7.74 -4.96 -22.56
N ASP A 593 -7.89 -4.66 -21.29
CA ASP A 593 -8.32 -5.60 -20.27
C ASP A 593 -9.78 -5.30 -19.96
N ASN A 594 -10.66 -6.21 -20.31
CA ASN A 594 -12.08 -6.10 -20.00
C ASN A 594 -12.30 -6.30 -18.49
N ASP A 595 -13.43 -5.78 -18.01
CA ASP A 595 -13.96 -6.15 -16.69
C ASP A 595 -14.00 -7.67 -16.53
N ILE A 596 -13.78 -8.14 -15.31
CA ILE A 596 -13.64 -9.55 -14.99
C ILE A 596 -14.93 -10.08 -14.39
N ASP A 597 -15.56 -11.04 -15.05
CA ASP A 597 -16.74 -11.71 -14.52
C ASP A 597 -16.32 -12.79 -13.51
N ILE A 598 -16.83 -12.67 -12.30
CA ILE A 598 -16.52 -13.52 -11.16
C ILE A 598 -17.82 -14.05 -10.54
N ASN A 599 -17.76 -15.26 -10.01
CA ASN A 599 -18.82 -15.82 -9.19
C ASN A 599 -18.26 -16.17 -7.81
N LEU A 600 -19.02 -15.88 -6.77
CA LEU A 600 -18.70 -16.38 -5.44
C LEU A 600 -19.01 -17.88 -5.39
N ALA A 601 -17.98 -18.69 -5.15
CA ALA A 601 -18.10 -20.14 -5.16
C ALA A 601 -19.13 -20.64 -4.13
N GLY A 602 -19.98 -21.56 -4.56
CA GLY A 602 -21.02 -22.14 -3.69
C GLY A 602 -22.32 -21.34 -3.58
N THR A 603 -22.36 -20.07 -3.98
CA THR A 603 -23.58 -19.24 -3.91
C THR A 603 -24.26 -19.04 -5.25
N GLY A 604 -23.53 -19.16 -6.35
CA GLY A 604 -23.98 -18.82 -7.71
C GLY A 604 -24.18 -17.33 -7.95
N ALA A 605 -23.83 -16.48 -6.96
CA ALA A 605 -23.92 -15.05 -7.09
C ALA A 605 -22.75 -14.54 -7.93
N ALA A 606 -23.07 -13.82 -9.00
CA ALA A 606 -22.12 -13.30 -9.97
C ALA A 606 -21.97 -11.78 -9.80
N PHE A 607 -20.77 -11.28 -9.98
CA PHE A 607 -20.47 -9.86 -10.05
C PHE A 607 -19.32 -9.59 -11.01
N ARG A 608 -19.11 -8.32 -11.32
CA ARG A 608 -18.08 -7.88 -12.24
C ARG A 608 -17.09 -6.99 -11.53
N ILE A 609 -15.81 -7.30 -11.63
CA ILE A 609 -14.72 -6.47 -11.14
C ILE A 609 -14.28 -5.56 -12.29
N PRO A 610 -14.27 -4.23 -12.10
CA PRO A 610 -13.75 -3.33 -13.12
C PRO A 610 -12.25 -3.51 -13.29
N ASN A 611 -11.77 -3.33 -14.51
CA ASN A 611 -10.35 -3.16 -14.75
C ASN A 611 -9.87 -1.86 -14.10
N VAL A 612 -8.81 -1.93 -13.33
CA VAL A 612 -8.20 -0.78 -12.62
C VAL A 612 -6.81 -0.45 -13.15
N SER A 613 -6.35 -1.14 -14.20
CA SER A 613 -5.09 -0.79 -14.88
C SER A 613 -5.32 0.39 -15.83
N ASP A 614 -4.28 1.23 -16.00
CA ASP A 614 -4.30 2.25 -17.02
C ASP A 614 -4.30 1.63 -18.41
N ASP A 615 -5.25 2.00 -19.26
CA ASP A 615 -5.33 1.56 -20.66
C ASP A 615 -4.09 1.99 -21.46
N SER A 616 -3.45 3.09 -21.09
CA SER A 616 -2.30 3.63 -21.79
C SER A 616 -1.23 4.12 -20.84
N VAL A 617 -0.03 3.57 -20.95
CA VAL A 617 1.13 3.95 -20.15
C VAL A 617 2.26 4.39 -21.07
N TYR A 618 2.81 5.57 -20.83
CA TYR A 618 3.94 6.15 -21.58
C TYR A 618 5.18 6.18 -20.71
N GLY A 619 6.33 5.85 -21.27
CA GLY A 619 7.58 5.78 -20.52
C GLY A 619 8.80 6.09 -21.35
N GLY A 620 9.94 6.10 -20.68
CA GLY A 620 11.24 6.22 -21.28
C GLY A 620 12.27 5.37 -20.56
N TYR A 621 13.35 5.02 -21.26
CA TYR A 621 14.42 4.22 -20.69
C TYR A 621 15.78 4.61 -21.21
N LEU A 622 16.81 4.26 -20.45
CA LEU A 622 18.22 4.32 -20.82
C LEU A 622 18.83 2.94 -20.63
N GLY A 623 19.73 2.56 -21.52
CA GLY A 623 20.40 1.27 -21.43
C GLY A 623 21.84 1.34 -21.89
N VAL A 624 22.63 0.41 -21.40
CA VAL A 624 24.03 0.20 -21.80
C VAL A 624 24.25 -1.27 -22.12
N ASN A 625 25.03 -1.51 -23.17
CA ASN A 625 25.38 -2.84 -23.62
C ASN A 625 26.87 -2.92 -23.85
N LEU A 626 27.49 -4.00 -23.42
CA LEU A 626 28.90 -4.30 -23.65
C LEU A 626 29.02 -5.65 -24.32
N ARG A 627 29.66 -5.69 -25.49
CA ARG A 627 30.03 -6.89 -26.22
C ARG A 627 31.52 -7.07 -26.24
N VAL A 628 31.99 -8.28 -25.92
CA VAL A 628 33.41 -8.65 -25.99
C VAL A 628 33.55 -10.06 -26.58
N ALA A 629 34.55 -10.28 -27.41
CA ALA A 629 34.97 -11.62 -27.82
C ALA A 629 35.68 -12.31 -26.63
N ILE A 630 35.25 -13.52 -26.30
CA ILE A 630 35.91 -14.32 -25.26
C ILE A 630 36.96 -15.24 -25.89
N VAL A 631 36.60 -15.88 -26.98
CA VAL A 631 37.47 -16.71 -27.81
C VAL A 631 37.07 -16.54 -29.26
N ASP A 632 37.91 -17.02 -30.19
CA ASP A 632 37.57 -17.03 -31.60
C ASP A 632 36.18 -17.64 -31.83
N ARG A 633 35.26 -16.88 -32.44
CA ARG A 633 33.91 -17.25 -32.78
C ARG A 633 32.89 -17.28 -31.59
N MET A 634 33.26 -16.75 -30.41
CA MET A 634 32.35 -16.69 -29.26
C MET A 634 32.35 -15.30 -28.62
N ASN A 635 31.17 -14.70 -28.49
CA ASN A 635 30.98 -13.39 -27.87
C ASN A 635 30.17 -13.51 -26.57
N LEU A 636 30.54 -12.72 -25.59
CA LEU A 636 29.74 -12.42 -24.40
C LEU A 636 29.15 -11.02 -24.54
N ILE A 637 27.88 -10.89 -24.24
CA ILE A 637 27.16 -9.63 -24.23
C ILE A 637 26.50 -9.46 -22.88
N ALA A 638 26.79 -8.33 -22.24
CA ALA A 638 26.13 -7.90 -21.00
C ALA A 638 25.32 -6.64 -21.26
N ASP A 639 24.11 -6.58 -20.77
CA ASP A 639 23.15 -5.51 -20.98
C ASP A 639 22.46 -5.11 -19.70
N VAL A 640 22.28 -3.81 -19.47
CA VAL A 640 21.52 -3.26 -18.36
C VAL A 640 20.67 -2.11 -18.87
N GLU A 641 19.41 -2.07 -18.44
CA GLU A 641 18.43 -1.07 -18.79
C GLU A 641 17.67 -0.60 -17.56
N HIS A 642 17.47 0.70 -17.44
CA HIS A 642 16.62 1.32 -16.43
C HIS A 642 15.59 2.21 -17.12
N GLY A 643 14.34 2.13 -16.69
CA GLY A 643 13.25 2.92 -17.25
C GLY A 643 12.21 3.33 -16.22
N ARG A 644 11.46 4.37 -16.61
CA ARG A 644 10.34 4.92 -15.86
C ARG A 644 9.15 5.15 -16.79
N ALA A 645 7.95 4.93 -16.24
CA ALA A 645 6.71 5.13 -16.98
C ALA A 645 5.63 5.79 -16.10
N GLY A 646 4.49 6.13 -16.69
CA GLY A 646 3.33 6.65 -15.98
C GLY A 646 2.83 5.66 -14.92
N GLY A 647 2.05 6.16 -13.95
CA GLY A 647 1.56 5.35 -12.83
C GLY A 647 2.64 4.94 -11.83
N GLY A 648 3.76 5.70 -11.75
CA GLY A 648 4.87 5.38 -10.84
C GLY A 648 5.63 4.10 -11.20
N GLU A 649 5.56 3.65 -12.46
CA GLU A 649 6.28 2.45 -12.86
C GLU A 649 7.79 2.73 -13.01
N GLU A 650 8.61 1.92 -12.35
CA GLU A 650 10.06 1.86 -12.53
C GLU A 650 10.48 0.42 -12.87
N HIS A 651 11.52 0.27 -13.69
CA HIS A 651 12.12 -1.04 -13.93
C HIS A 651 13.63 -0.98 -14.07
N LEU A 652 14.28 -2.06 -13.65
CA LEU A 652 15.68 -2.36 -13.90
C LEU A 652 15.77 -3.75 -14.51
N ALA A 653 16.27 -3.85 -15.74
CA ALA A 653 16.45 -5.11 -16.45
C ALA A 653 17.92 -5.40 -16.71
N ALA A 654 18.29 -6.67 -16.69
CA ALA A 654 19.64 -7.13 -17.03
C ALA A 654 19.59 -8.38 -17.92
N MET A 655 20.57 -8.52 -18.78
CA MET A 655 20.72 -9.67 -19.68
C MET A 655 22.20 -10.05 -19.78
N LEU A 656 22.45 -11.36 -19.82
CA LEU A 656 23.75 -11.92 -20.15
C LEU A 656 23.60 -12.95 -21.28
N LYS A 657 24.29 -12.74 -22.40
CA LYS A 657 24.13 -13.55 -23.59
C LYS A 657 25.45 -14.11 -24.09
N LEU A 658 25.42 -15.37 -24.52
CA LEU A 658 26.52 -16.03 -25.23
C LEU A 658 26.10 -16.30 -26.68
N GLU A 659 26.96 -15.97 -27.62
CA GLU A 659 26.76 -16.22 -29.04
C GLU A 659 27.96 -17.00 -29.60
N GLY A 660 27.71 -18.08 -30.32
CA GLY A 660 28.74 -18.89 -30.95
C GLY A 660 28.45 -19.18 -32.42
N VAL A 661 29.48 -19.20 -33.24
CA VAL A 661 29.45 -19.61 -34.65
C VAL A 661 30.09 -20.99 -34.75
N PHE A 662 29.38 -21.95 -35.30
CA PHE A 662 29.81 -23.35 -35.44
C PHE A 662 30.10 -23.70 -36.90
#